data_b6d1f8317ffb430fbb301d7a263bdd26
#
_entry.id   b6d1f8317ffb430fbb301d7a263bdd26
#
_cell.length_a   1.000
_cell.length_b   1.000
_cell.length_c   1.000
_cell.angle_alpha   90.00
_cell.angle_beta   90.00
_cell.angle_gamma   90.00
#
_symmetry.space_group_name_H-M   'P 1'
#
loop_
_entity.id
_entity.type
_entity.pdbx_description
1 polymer ?
#
loop_
_entity_poly.entity_id
_entity_poly.type
_entity_poly.pdbx_seq_one_letter_code
_entity_poly.pdbx_strand_id
1 'polypeptide(L)'
;MKLALLFAVLLSVQTAIAQTGLSPFVLTAAPSNVPTAKVPDAPLAGNGDIGLTFAGTPDHLKLYFGKNDCWRAYPVYPGGGIALPGGLDIMINELRGAQYEAQQVPRSAEIKAVFTQPDTRVNVNAWVAAMHNTVVLELTSTKTCDIKLHLWAPEGNTGIVTRGSTRDVTWVTRSFENTPLLEWPCHVAMAMKVFPAATTLQAGQTMTITVTLYTNHDKARWKEAAIRDAETMSTAKIASMRKAHLQWWSDLWKRSSIQIGDSMLEKYYYTSQYFFACSSRPGKFAPGIWGPFITRDSAAWGGDYHLNYNYQAPYWAAYSSNYIDLTDNYDQPLLDYMEKGRWHAKTLLNMRGIYYPVGIGPKGLCTTRWPLTPEEMLERYGTRENTIDSGYKFLGQKINAVFGAGNMLMRFYSTYDEDYARRIYPYLLACADFWEDYLKWENGRYVIEMDHYGEVYPNLRNKGQWRQLLGDYNSTLSLGLVKMLFKGMLEVSSYLKTDDSRRQHWEHIYKHLSQFPTEEEDGRVRLKSVEKSPSAWHQRAMGLARVSIHGLILPGGVCGPVTDSAFNAILLSDVAHWKDRMQHPGEWGNTLGNGIETCFPGAVRVGYNADEILKQLKDRIQASVLPNGWITQSGGGTETLAAVPLTINEMLLQSYEGRVRVFPNWNHQRDASFNTLRAYGAFLVSSRLSGGKVQYVTIHSEKGRDLEIENPWGEKPVVVQRNGKAAESLKGKVFRIQTKPGETLHLVAGNLLY
;
A
#
# COMPACT_ATOMS: atom_id res chain seq x y z
N MET A 1 -4.45 29.04 33.84
CA MET A 1 -3.50 29.76 32.96
C MET A 1 -2.23 28.97 32.68
N LYS A 2 -1.50 28.40 33.65
CA LYS A 2 -0.27 27.61 33.40
C LYS A 2 -0.49 26.34 32.59
N LEU A 3 -1.64 25.63 32.71
CA LEU A 3 -1.97 24.44 31.94
C LEU A 3 -2.33 24.76 30.49
N ALA A 4 -3.01 25.89 30.23
CA ALA A 4 -3.36 26.34 28.89
C ALA A 4 -2.11 26.81 28.10
N LEU A 5 -1.13 27.41 28.79
CA LEU A 5 0.15 27.77 28.20
C LEU A 5 0.99 26.52 27.85
N LEU A 6 0.97 25.47 28.70
CA LEU A 6 1.66 24.20 28.40
C LEU A 6 1.06 23.49 27.18
N PHE A 7 -0.26 23.51 27.03
CA PHE A 7 -0.93 22.96 25.86
C PHE A 7 -0.64 23.76 24.56
N ALA A 8 -0.62 25.09 24.66
CA ALA A 8 -0.27 25.96 23.52
C ALA A 8 1.19 25.83 23.10
N VAL A 9 2.11 25.69 24.07
CA VAL A 9 3.55 25.46 23.82
C VAL A 9 3.76 24.05 23.24
N LEU A 10 3.06 23.02 23.73
CA LEU A 10 3.10 21.68 23.17
C LEU A 10 2.56 21.64 21.72
N LEU A 11 1.46 22.35 21.42
CA LEU A 11 0.94 22.44 20.04
C LEU A 11 1.91 23.21 19.12
N SER A 12 2.55 24.29 19.60
CA SER A 12 3.47 25.08 18.78
C SER A 12 4.80 24.38 18.53
N VAL A 13 5.28 23.58 19.50
CA VAL A 13 6.45 22.72 19.32
C VAL A 13 6.15 21.55 18.38
N GLN A 14 4.95 20.96 18.46
CA GLN A 14 4.53 19.89 17.55
C GLN A 14 4.44 20.35 16.09
N THR A 15 3.98 21.57 15.83
CA THR A 15 3.93 22.11 14.45
C THR A 15 5.31 22.44 13.89
N ALA A 16 6.28 22.79 14.72
CA ALA A 16 7.65 23.08 14.27
C ALA A 16 8.46 21.81 13.93
N ILE A 17 8.23 20.71 14.65
CA ILE A 17 9.05 19.48 14.56
C ILE A 17 8.55 18.52 13.48
N ALA A 18 7.25 18.44 13.22
CA ALA A 18 6.71 17.77 12.03
C ALA A 18 7.21 18.41 10.70
N GLN A 19 8.00 19.46 10.79
CA GLN A 19 8.58 20.16 9.63
C GLN A 19 9.82 19.50 9.05
N THR A 20 10.61 18.73 9.81
CA THR A 20 11.86 18.14 9.33
C THR A 20 11.62 16.92 8.44
N GLY A 21 10.69 16.04 8.81
CA GLY A 21 10.38 14.82 8.03
C GLY A 21 9.69 15.06 6.67
N LEU A 22 9.15 16.27 6.42
CA LEU A 22 8.54 16.68 5.16
C LEU A 22 9.46 17.57 4.29
N SER A 23 10.76 17.47 4.49
CA SER A 23 11.75 18.22 3.70
C SER A 23 11.73 17.79 2.22
N PRO A 24 11.98 18.71 1.28
CA PRO A 24 11.96 18.41 -0.13
C PRO A 24 13.08 17.44 -0.55
N PHE A 25 12.85 16.74 -1.67
CA PHE A 25 13.89 16.07 -2.43
C PHE A 25 14.36 16.98 -3.55
N VAL A 26 15.67 17.21 -3.64
CA VAL A 26 16.27 18.10 -4.63
C VAL A 26 17.02 17.27 -5.65
N LEU A 27 16.65 17.44 -6.91
CA LEU A 27 17.32 16.84 -8.07
C LEU A 27 18.08 17.95 -8.81
N THR A 28 19.39 17.77 -8.98
CA THR A 28 20.26 18.72 -9.67
C THR A 28 20.62 18.28 -11.09
N ALA A 29 20.03 17.19 -11.55
CA ALA A 29 20.13 16.68 -12.91
C ALA A 29 18.76 16.22 -13.40
N ALA A 30 18.55 16.31 -14.71
CA ALA A 30 17.34 15.79 -15.34
C ALA A 30 17.22 14.27 -15.10
N PRO A 31 16.01 13.74 -14.89
CA PRO A 31 15.79 12.32 -14.73
C PRO A 31 16.30 11.50 -15.92
N SER A 32 16.91 10.36 -15.66
CA SER A 32 17.54 9.51 -16.68
C SER A 32 16.78 8.22 -16.98
N ASN A 33 15.89 7.78 -16.08
CA ASN A 33 15.11 6.56 -16.22
C ASN A 33 13.63 6.86 -16.48
N VAL A 34 13.36 7.66 -17.50
CA VAL A 34 12.00 7.99 -17.98
C VAL A 34 12.03 8.09 -19.51
N PRO A 35 11.15 7.38 -20.25
CA PRO A 35 10.09 6.48 -19.79
C PRO A 35 10.62 5.13 -19.28
N THR A 36 9.94 4.57 -18.28
CA THR A 36 10.30 3.27 -17.69
C THR A 36 9.08 2.37 -17.56
N ALA A 37 9.32 1.05 -17.49
CA ALA A 37 8.29 0.05 -17.18
C ALA A 37 7.98 -0.07 -15.67
N LYS A 38 8.74 0.62 -14.83
CA LYS A 38 8.70 0.56 -13.37
C LYS A 38 8.55 1.97 -12.80
N VAL A 39 8.98 2.20 -11.57
CA VAL A 39 8.96 3.53 -10.94
C VAL A 39 10.01 4.44 -11.60
N PRO A 40 9.64 5.65 -12.06
CA PRO A 40 10.57 6.62 -12.60
C PRO A 40 11.43 7.29 -11.51
N ASP A 41 12.63 7.76 -11.89
CA ASP A 41 13.55 8.51 -11.03
C ASP A 41 13.26 10.03 -10.98
N ALA A 42 12.17 10.44 -11.61
CA ALA A 42 11.73 11.83 -11.71
C ALA A 42 10.95 12.31 -10.48
N PRO A 43 10.83 13.63 -10.25
CA PRO A 43 9.87 14.18 -9.31
C PRO A 43 8.44 13.75 -9.62
N LEU A 44 7.69 13.34 -8.59
CA LEU A 44 6.34 12.79 -8.70
C LEU A 44 5.37 13.62 -7.85
N ALA A 45 4.18 13.85 -8.39
CA ALA A 45 3.04 14.39 -7.63
C ALA A 45 1.77 13.66 -8.03
N GLY A 46 0.76 13.65 -7.13
CA GLY A 46 -0.49 12.95 -7.44
C GLY A 46 -1.61 13.33 -6.49
N ASN A 47 -2.82 12.85 -6.80
CA ASN A 47 -4.01 13.10 -6.00
C ASN A 47 -4.78 11.82 -5.63
N GLY A 48 -4.13 10.66 -5.72
CA GLY A 48 -4.73 9.37 -5.45
C GLY A 48 -5.46 8.73 -6.65
N ASP A 49 -5.42 9.40 -7.80
CA ASP A 49 -6.01 8.94 -9.06
C ASP A 49 -5.12 9.33 -10.25
N ILE A 50 -4.77 10.62 -10.36
CA ILE A 50 -3.86 11.14 -11.36
C ILE A 50 -2.46 11.22 -10.77
N GLY A 51 -1.48 10.69 -11.50
CA GLY A 51 -0.05 10.83 -11.25
C GLY A 51 0.59 11.75 -12.27
N LEU A 52 1.42 12.66 -11.79
CA LEU A 52 2.30 13.52 -12.59
C LEU A 52 3.74 13.05 -12.40
N THR A 53 4.39 12.69 -13.51
CA THR A 53 5.85 12.49 -13.59
C THR A 53 6.46 13.67 -14.32
N PHE A 54 7.36 14.39 -13.65
CA PHE A 54 8.01 15.59 -14.17
C PHE A 54 9.41 15.23 -14.69
N ALA A 55 9.55 15.15 -16.02
CA ALA A 55 10.78 14.68 -16.68
C ALA A 55 11.20 15.59 -17.82
N GLY A 56 12.23 15.18 -18.55
CA GLY A 56 12.82 15.94 -19.66
C GLY A 56 13.94 16.88 -19.24
N THR A 57 14.46 17.63 -20.21
CA THR A 57 15.54 18.63 -20.05
C THR A 57 14.96 20.03 -19.86
N PRO A 58 15.75 21.03 -19.42
CA PRO A 58 15.26 22.40 -19.25
C PRO A 58 14.61 23.00 -20.50
N ASP A 59 15.17 22.73 -21.67
CA ASP A 59 14.66 23.21 -22.97
C ASP A 59 13.54 22.36 -23.56
N HIS A 60 13.31 21.14 -23.01
CA HIS A 60 12.25 20.24 -23.43
C HIS A 60 11.73 19.44 -22.23
N LEU A 61 10.85 20.05 -21.45
CA LEU A 61 10.15 19.34 -20.38
C LEU A 61 9.15 18.35 -20.96
N LYS A 62 9.16 17.14 -20.46
CA LYS A 62 8.24 16.08 -20.84
C LYS A 62 7.51 15.56 -19.63
N LEU A 63 6.24 15.89 -19.53
CA LEU A 63 5.38 15.52 -18.43
C LEU A 63 4.53 14.32 -18.82
N TYR A 64 4.44 13.34 -17.92
CA TYR A 64 3.59 12.17 -18.11
C TYR A 64 2.44 12.23 -17.11
N PHE A 65 1.23 11.95 -17.61
CA PHE A 65 0.01 11.90 -16.80
C PHE A 65 -0.50 10.47 -16.78
N GLY A 66 -0.29 9.78 -15.67
CA GLY A 66 -0.88 8.47 -15.45
C GLY A 66 -2.23 8.60 -14.71
N LYS A 67 -3.06 7.56 -14.73
CA LYS A 67 -4.35 7.53 -14.05
C LYS A 67 -4.73 6.11 -13.66
N ASN A 68 -5.18 5.91 -12.42
CA ASN A 68 -5.46 4.59 -11.87
C ASN A 68 -6.56 3.82 -12.61
N ASP A 69 -7.48 4.49 -13.26
CA ASP A 69 -8.60 3.89 -13.99
C ASP A 69 -8.40 3.81 -15.51
N CYS A 70 -7.22 4.20 -16.02
CA CYS A 70 -6.91 4.08 -17.44
C CYS A 70 -6.29 2.70 -17.73
N TRP A 71 -7.12 1.75 -18.17
CA TRP A 71 -6.71 0.38 -18.40
C TRP A 71 -7.02 -0.07 -19.81
N ARG A 72 -6.12 -0.82 -20.37
CA ARG A 72 -6.42 -1.69 -21.51
C ARG A 72 -6.91 -3.02 -20.93
N ALA A 73 -8.24 -3.15 -20.84
CA ALA A 73 -8.90 -4.28 -20.19
C ALA A 73 -8.86 -5.55 -21.06
N TYR A 74 -7.68 -5.90 -21.51
CA TYR A 74 -7.41 -7.08 -22.31
C TYR A 74 -6.87 -8.18 -21.40
N PRO A 75 -7.55 -9.33 -21.32
CA PRO A 75 -7.25 -10.34 -20.30
C PRO A 75 -6.03 -11.20 -20.64
N VAL A 76 -5.23 -10.82 -21.63
CA VAL A 76 -4.08 -11.61 -22.10
C VAL A 76 -2.78 -10.95 -21.68
N TYR A 77 -1.97 -11.65 -20.92
CA TYR A 77 -0.62 -11.23 -20.58
C TYR A 77 0.35 -11.57 -21.75
N PRO A 78 1.21 -10.62 -22.16
CA PRO A 78 1.44 -9.26 -21.62
C PRO A 78 0.61 -8.16 -22.30
N GLY A 79 -0.44 -8.47 -23.01
CA GLY A 79 -1.17 -7.52 -23.86
C GLY A 79 -2.07 -6.52 -23.12
N GLY A 80 -2.58 -6.86 -21.94
CA GLY A 80 -3.44 -6.02 -21.10
C GLY A 80 -2.66 -5.28 -20.02
N GLY A 81 -3.37 -4.48 -19.22
CA GLY A 81 -2.82 -3.77 -18.06
C GLY A 81 -3.12 -2.30 -18.04
N ILE A 82 -2.52 -1.60 -17.07
CA ILE A 82 -2.64 -0.14 -16.95
C ILE A 82 -2.01 0.54 -18.17
N ALA A 83 -2.68 1.56 -18.69
CA ALA A 83 -2.27 2.28 -19.89
C ALA A 83 -1.95 3.75 -19.58
N LEU A 84 -1.04 4.34 -20.34
CA LEU A 84 -0.69 5.74 -20.20
C LEU A 84 -1.74 6.62 -20.94
N PRO A 85 -2.48 7.50 -20.26
CA PRO A 85 -3.33 8.51 -20.92
C PRO A 85 -2.56 9.37 -21.92
N GLY A 86 -1.42 9.89 -21.49
CA GLY A 86 -0.58 10.77 -22.31
C GLY A 86 0.26 11.72 -21.47
N GLY A 87 0.49 12.93 -22.02
CA GLY A 87 1.32 13.92 -21.35
C GLY A 87 1.33 15.28 -22.03
N LEU A 88 2.24 16.12 -21.58
CA LEU A 88 2.47 17.46 -22.11
C LEU A 88 3.97 17.70 -22.32
N ASP A 89 4.35 18.05 -23.53
CA ASP A 89 5.69 18.57 -23.82
C ASP A 89 5.66 20.12 -23.77
N ILE A 90 6.65 20.71 -23.09
CA ILE A 90 6.86 22.14 -22.98
C ILE A 90 8.28 22.43 -23.51
N MET A 91 8.37 23.10 -24.64
CA MET A 91 9.63 23.43 -25.29
C MET A 91 9.93 24.92 -25.12
N ILE A 92 11.13 25.21 -24.58
CA ILE A 92 11.65 26.58 -24.31
C ILE A 92 13.09 26.61 -24.80
N ASN A 93 13.29 27.00 -26.08
CA ASN A 93 14.61 26.92 -26.72
C ASN A 93 15.68 27.75 -26.00
N GLU A 94 15.29 28.83 -25.34
CA GLU A 94 16.14 29.71 -24.56
C GLU A 94 16.81 29.02 -23.36
N LEU A 95 16.31 27.86 -22.97
CA LEU A 95 16.85 27.07 -21.86
C LEU A 95 17.80 25.94 -22.29
N ARG A 96 18.20 25.90 -23.57
CA ARG A 96 19.14 24.88 -24.04
C ARG A 96 20.47 24.97 -23.28
N GLY A 97 20.82 23.87 -22.56
CA GLY A 97 22.03 23.80 -21.74
C GLY A 97 21.90 24.53 -20.39
N ALA A 98 20.70 24.93 -19.96
CA ALA A 98 20.47 25.52 -18.66
C ALA A 98 20.78 24.54 -17.52
N GLN A 99 21.20 25.07 -16.38
CA GLN A 99 21.30 24.30 -15.15
C GLN A 99 19.92 23.83 -14.71
N TYR A 100 19.84 22.59 -14.28
CA TYR A 100 18.61 21.94 -13.82
C TYR A 100 18.59 21.87 -12.29
N GLU A 101 17.54 22.37 -11.66
CA GLU A 101 17.19 22.07 -10.28
C GLU A 101 15.68 21.80 -10.21
N ALA A 102 15.27 20.69 -9.62
CA ALA A 102 13.88 20.40 -9.34
C ALA A 102 13.72 19.90 -7.91
N GLN A 103 12.66 20.35 -7.24
CA GLN A 103 12.31 19.98 -5.87
C GLN A 103 10.95 19.28 -5.85
N GLN A 104 10.91 18.05 -5.36
CA GLN A 104 9.68 17.39 -4.96
C GLN A 104 9.37 17.78 -3.52
N VAL A 105 8.23 18.41 -3.27
CA VAL A 105 7.85 19.00 -1.97
C VAL A 105 6.69 18.22 -1.35
N PRO A 106 6.95 17.16 -0.53
CA PRO A 106 5.88 16.31 0.03
C PRO A 106 4.88 17.08 0.90
N ARG A 107 5.32 18.13 1.60
CA ARG A 107 4.47 18.95 2.47
C ARG A 107 3.25 19.51 1.76
N SER A 108 3.44 20.03 0.56
CA SER A 108 2.40 20.68 -0.25
C SER A 108 2.06 19.91 -1.53
N ALA A 109 2.66 18.76 -1.74
CA ALA A 109 2.52 17.93 -2.95
C ALA A 109 2.72 18.71 -4.25
N GLU A 110 3.80 19.48 -4.29
CA GLU A 110 4.20 20.30 -5.41
C GLU A 110 5.55 19.85 -5.95
N ILE A 111 5.77 20.12 -7.22
CA ILE A 111 7.08 20.04 -7.86
C ILE A 111 7.48 21.46 -8.25
N LYS A 112 8.62 21.91 -7.73
CA LYS A 112 9.18 23.23 -8.04
C LYS A 112 10.48 23.05 -8.79
N ALA A 113 10.57 23.57 -10.01
CA ALA A 113 11.80 23.51 -10.80
C ALA A 113 12.30 24.90 -11.12
N VAL A 114 13.62 25.02 -11.21
CA VAL A 114 14.32 26.24 -11.57
C VAL A 114 15.36 25.89 -12.64
N PHE A 115 15.28 26.55 -13.75
CA PHE A 115 16.23 26.40 -14.87
C PHE A 115 16.97 27.71 -15.06
N THR A 116 18.30 27.64 -15.00
CA THR A 116 19.15 28.87 -15.00
C THR A 116 20.14 28.86 -16.14
N GLN A 117 20.10 29.92 -16.94
CA GLN A 117 21.10 30.34 -17.89
C GLN A 117 21.74 31.65 -17.37
N PRO A 118 22.88 32.14 -17.93
CA PRO A 118 23.53 33.36 -17.45
C PRO A 118 22.60 34.58 -17.39
N ASP A 119 21.65 34.67 -18.31
CA ASP A 119 20.76 35.83 -18.47
C ASP A 119 19.26 35.46 -18.37
N THR A 120 18.92 34.19 -18.21
CA THR A 120 17.54 33.71 -18.22
C THR A 120 17.32 32.73 -17.08
N ARG A 121 16.29 32.98 -16.29
CA ARG A 121 15.84 32.07 -15.25
C ARG A 121 14.35 31.78 -15.40
N VAL A 122 13.99 30.50 -15.52
CA VAL A 122 12.60 30.07 -15.59
C VAL A 122 12.30 29.25 -14.33
N ASN A 123 11.22 29.63 -13.63
CA ASN A 123 10.69 28.85 -12.53
C ASN A 123 9.42 28.13 -13.00
N VAL A 124 9.27 26.88 -12.60
CA VAL A 124 8.08 26.07 -12.83
C VAL A 124 7.56 25.57 -11.51
N ASN A 125 6.27 25.74 -11.25
CA ASN A 125 5.57 25.12 -10.13
C ASN A 125 4.46 24.22 -10.68
N ALA A 126 4.48 22.93 -10.36
CA ALA A 126 3.53 21.95 -10.88
C ALA A 126 2.86 21.17 -9.73
N TRP A 127 1.58 20.92 -9.85
CA TRP A 127 0.81 20.17 -8.84
C TRP A 127 -0.42 19.51 -9.45
N VAL A 128 -0.87 18.43 -8.83
CA VAL A 128 -2.14 17.75 -9.16
C VAL A 128 -3.18 18.17 -8.13
N ALA A 129 -4.27 18.78 -8.57
CA ALA A 129 -5.29 19.31 -7.67
C ALA A 129 -5.89 18.21 -6.79
N ALA A 130 -5.80 18.38 -5.47
CA ALA A 130 -6.18 17.32 -4.52
C ALA A 130 -7.64 16.85 -4.67
N MET A 131 -8.55 17.75 -5.03
CA MET A 131 -9.99 17.48 -5.09
C MET A 131 -10.55 17.55 -6.53
N HIS A 132 -9.69 17.67 -7.54
CA HIS A 132 -10.09 17.82 -8.94
C HIS A 132 -9.19 17.00 -9.85
N ASN A 133 -9.73 16.50 -10.94
CA ASN A 133 -8.98 15.79 -11.97
C ASN A 133 -8.24 16.78 -12.89
N THR A 134 -7.39 17.63 -12.31
CA THR A 134 -6.68 18.72 -13.01
C THR A 134 -5.24 18.80 -12.56
N VAL A 135 -4.32 18.79 -13.52
CA VAL A 135 -2.90 19.15 -13.34
C VAL A 135 -2.76 20.64 -13.63
N VAL A 136 -2.01 21.35 -12.81
CA VAL A 136 -1.74 22.79 -12.94
C VAL A 136 -0.24 23.02 -12.98
N LEU A 137 0.21 23.86 -13.91
CA LEU A 137 1.59 24.34 -14.02
C LEU A 137 1.58 25.86 -14.06
N GLU A 138 2.51 26.47 -13.34
CA GLU A 138 2.73 27.92 -13.29
C GLU A 138 4.19 28.17 -13.69
N LEU A 139 4.40 28.94 -14.78
CA LEU A 139 5.72 29.28 -15.30
C LEU A 139 5.95 30.77 -15.16
N THR A 140 7.14 31.16 -14.68
CA THR A 140 7.60 32.55 -14.67
C THR A 140 9.01 32.61 -15.24
N SER A 141 9.33 33.71 -15.95
CA SER A 141 10.67 33.91 -16.55
C SER A 141 11.20 35.31 -16.27
N THR A 142 12.52 35.44 -16.12
CA THR A 142 13.20 36.73 -16.03
C THR A 142 13.37 37.42 -17.39
N LYS A 143 13.28 36.67 -18.49
CA LYS A 143 13.26 37.14 -19.87
C LYS A 143 12.02 36.66 -20.60
N THR A 144 11.64 37.34 -21.66
CA THR A 144 10.61 36.85 -22.58
C THR A 144 11.11 35.58 -23.28
N CYS A 145 10.33 34.51 -23.25
CA CYS A 145 10.64 33.20 -23.83
C CYS A 145 9.48 32.73 -24.72
N ASP A 146 9.80 32.10 -25.83
CA ASP A 146 8.80 31.44 -26.67
C ASP A 146 8.49 30.04 -26.12
N ILE A 147 7.22 29.76 -25.89
CA ILE A 147 6.73 28.49 -25.32
C ILE A 147 5.98 27.71 -26.41
N LYS A 148 6.44 26.50 -26.71
CA LYS A 148 5.70 25.58 -27.57
C LYS A 148 5.14 24.46 -26.71
N LEU A 149 3.82 24.27 -26.77
CA LEU A 149 3.10 23.27 -26.02
C LEU A 149 2.59 22.17 -26.95
N HIS A 150 2.79 20.91 -26.58
CA HIS A 150 2.26 19.76 -27.29
C HIS A 150 1.58 18.80 -26.30
N LEU A 151 0.25 18.83 -26.27
CA LEU A 151 -0.56 17.85 -25.53
C LEU A 151 -0.65 16.58 -26.37
N TRP A 152 -0.20 15.44 -25.83
CA TRP A 152 -0.06 14.20 -26.57
C TRP A 152 -0.65 12.98 -25.84
N ALA A 153 -1.03 11.97 -26.61
CA ALA A 153 -1.32 10.62 -26.16
C ALA A 153 -0.50 9.63 -26.98
N PRO A 154 -0.09 8.49 -26.39
CA PRO A 154 0.67 7.46 -27.12
C PRO A 154 -0.15 6.92 -28.29
N GLU A 155 0.47 6.82 -29.45
CA GLU A 155 -0.08 6.15 -30.64
C GLU A 155 0.32 4.67 -30.65
N GLY A 156 -0.49 3.84 -31.26
CA GLY A 156 -0.28 2.40 -31.31
C GLY A 156 -0.90 1.63 -30.13
N ASN A 157 -0.50 0.39 -29.96
CA ASN A 157 -1.04 -0.54 -28.95
C ASN A 157 -2.56 -0.62 -28.90
N THR A 158 -3.22 -0.57 -30.06
CA THR A 158 -4.69 -0.61 -30.23
C THR A 158 -5.44 0.58 -29.63
N GLY A 159 -4.74 1.62 -29.16
CA GLY A 159 -5.37 2.86 -28.70
C GLY A 159 -5.75 3.77 -29.88
N ILE A 160 -7.02 4.16 -29.97
CA ILE A 160 -7.51 5.12 -30.95
C ILE A 160 -7.28 6.52 -30.38
N VAL A 161 -6.46 7.32 -31.05
CA VAL A 161 -6.15 8.69 -30.62
C VAL A 161 -6.88 9.70 -31.53
N THR A 162 -7.59 10.65 -30.90
CA THR A 162 -8.15 11.81 -31.62
C THR A 162 -7.70 13.11 -30.97
N ARG A 163 -7.57 14.18 -31.77
CA ARG A 163 -7.09 15.50 -31.33
C ARG A 163 -7.97 16.58 -31.88
N GLY A 164 -7.99 17.71 -31.21
CA GLY A 164 -8.69 18.90 -31.70
C GLY A 164 -8.56 20.07 -30.76
N SER A 165 -9.21 21.15 -31.15
CA SER A 165 -9.36 22.35 -30.34
C SER A 165 -10.79 22.87 -30.40
N THR A 166 -11.22 23.47 -29.32
CA THR A 166 -12.53 24.14 -29.22
C THR A 166 -12.33 25.42 -28.44
N ARG A 167 -12.57 26.59 -29.10
CA ARG A 167 -12.24 27.89 -28.54
C ARG A 167 -10.77 28.00 -28.13
N ASP A 168 -10.50 28.20 -26.80
CA ASP A 168 -9.19 28.34 -26.19
C ASP A 168 -8.72 27.04 -25.48
N VAL A 169 -9.36 25.90 -25.79
CA VAL A 169 -9.03 24.59 -25.23
C VAL A 169 -8.51 23.66 -26.32
N THR A 170 -7.30 23.13 -26.12
CA THR A 170 -6.74 22.03 -26.92
C THR A 170 -7.00 20.71 -26.20
N TRP A 171 -7.44 19.68 -26.92
CA TRP A 171 -7.73 18.40 -26.33
C TRP A 171 -7.17 17.22 -27.13
N VAL A 172 -6.88 16.14 -26.44
CA VAL A 172 -6.54 14.82 -26.98
C VAL A 172 -7.32 13.75 -26.25
N THR A 173 -7.77 12.75 -27.00
CA THR A 173 -8.41 11.57 -26.40
C THR A 173 -7.67 10.30 -26.77
N ARG A 174 -7.78 9.30 -25.93
CA ARG A 174 -7.32 7.95 -26.21
C ARG A 174 -8.40 6.94 -25.80
N SER A 175 -8.72 6.00 -26.69
CA SER A 175 -9.78 5.02 -26.49
C SER A 175 -9.28 3.61 -26.76
N PHE A 176 -9.61 2.69 -25.89
CA PHE A 176 -9.45 1.25 -26.09
C PHE A 176 -10.85 0.65 -26.24
N GLU A 177 -11.18 0.25 -27.45
CA GLU A 177 -12.49 -0.29 -27.82
C GLU A 177 -12.36 -1.19 -29.06
N ASN A 178 -13.40 -1.96 -29.36
CA ASN A 178 -13.51 -2.77 -30.57
C ASN A 178 -12.37 -3.77 -30.81
N THR A 179 -11.69 -4.20 -29.75
CA THR A 179 -10.67 -5.25 -29.81
C THR A 179 -11.30 -6.56 -29.34
N PRO A 180 -11.19 -7.67 -30.09
CA PRO A 180 -11.62 -8.99 -29.62
C PRO A 180 -11.01 -9.30 -28.25
N LEU A 181 -11.78 -9.89 -27.35
CA LEU A 181 -11.40 -10.24 -25.98
C LEU A 181 -11.24 -9.04 -25.02
N LEU A 182 -11.54 -7.81 -25.43
CA LEU A 182 -11.60 -6.67 -24.50
C LEU A 182 -12.80 -6.85 -23.57
N GLU A 183 -12.56 -6.92 -22.27
CA GLU A 183 -13.66 -7.16 -21.29
C GLU A 183 -14.54 -5.93 -21.10
N TRP A 184 -13.97 -4.73 -21.19
CA TRP A 184 -14.69 -3.46 -21.12
C TRP A 184 -13.90 -2.34 -21.79
N PRO A 185 -14.57 -1.34 -22.40
CA PRO A 185 -13.90 -0.22 -23.04
C PRO A 185 -13.36 0.78 -22.02
N CYS A 186 -12.19 1.37 -22.31
CA CYS A 186 -11.65 2.48 -21.56
C CYS A 186 -11.38 3.66 -22.48
N HIS A 187 -11.84 4.81 -22.08
CA HIS A 187 -11.68 6.06 -22.82
C HIS A 187 -11.13 7.11 -21.86
N VAL A 188 -10.17 7.93 -22.33
CA VAL A 188 -9.64 9.06 -21.59
C VAL A 188 -9.58 10.30 -22.45
N ALA A 189 -9.93 11.46 -21.91
CA ALA A 189 -9.72 12.77 -22.49
C ALA A 189 -8.82 13.61 -21.60
N MET A 190 -7.91 14.34 -22.25
CA MET A 190 -7.11 15.39 -21.65
C MET A 190 -7.45 16.69 -22.37
N ALA A 191 -7.79 17.75 -21.62
CA ALA A 191 -8.16 19.06 -22.14
C ALA A 191 -7.31 20.15 -21.49
N MET A 192 -6.52 20.87 -22.30
CA MET A 192 -5.55 21.87 -21.88
C MET A 192 -6.08 23.28 -22.15
N LYS A 193 -5.88 24.17 -21.16
CA LYS A 193 -6.10 25.61 -21.30
C LYS A 193 -4.93 26.40 -20.72
N VAL A 194 -4.60 27.52 -21.36
CA VAL A 194 -3.45 28.36 -21.01
C VAL A 194 -3.91 29.78 -20.64
N PHE A 195 -3.30 30.38 -19.61
CA PHE A 195 -3.60 31.71 -19.09
C PHE A 195 -2.32 32.54 -18.91
N PRO A 196 -2.19 33.71 -19.54
CA PRO A 196 -3.04 34.19 -20.66
C PRO A 196 -2.95 33.25 -21.87
N ALA A 197 -3.90 33.30 -22.78
CA ALA A 197 -3.89 32.53 -24.03
C ALA A 197 -2.78 33.10 -24.95
N ALA A 198 -1.55 32.68 -24.75
CA ALA A 198 -0.37 33.13 -25.43
C ALA A 198 0.65 32.02 -25.64
N THR A 199 1.49 32.13 -26.63
CA THR A 199 2.63 31.25 -26.91
C THR A 199 3.96 31.82 -26.43
N THR A 200 3.93 33.01 -25.82
CA THR A 200 5.11 33.73 -25.33
C THR A 200 4.95 34.02 -23.85
N LEU A 201 5.89 33.58 -23.04
CA LEU A 201 6.00 33.91 -21.62
C LEU A 201 6.73 35.24 -21.48
N GLN A 202 6.01 36.30 -21.16
CA GLN A 202 6.57 37.63 -20.97
C GLN A 202 7.40 37.71 -19.68
N ALA A 203 8.49 38.46 -19.72
CA ALA A 203 9.34 38.67 -18.54
C ALA A 203 8.55 39.18 -17.34
N GLY A 204 8.72 38.53 -16.20
CA GLY A 204 8.04 38.87 -14.93
C GLY A 204 6.56 38.50 -14.87
N GLN A 205 5.97 37.98 -15.92
CA GLN A 205 4.58 37.49 -15.90
C GLN A 205 4.50 35.99 -15.61
N THR A 206 3.33 35.53 -15.14
CA THR A 206 3.03 34.12 -14.91
C THR A 206 2.18 33.59 -16.07
N MET A 207 2.63 32.49 -16.68
CA MET A 207 1.82 31.67 -17.57
C MET A 207 1.31 30.48 -16.76
N THR A 208 0.00 30.26 -16.72
CA THR A 208 -0.61 29.11 -16.06
C THR A 208 -1.17 28.15 -17.10
N ILE A 209 -0.81 26.89 -17.04
CA ILE A 209 -1.31 25.81 -17.90
C ILE A 209 -2.13 24.87 -17.02
N THR A 210 -3.34 24.56 -17.44
CA THR A 210 -4.19 23.54 -16.77
C THR A 210 -4.48 22.40 -17.74
N VAL A 211 -4.40 21.15 -17.25
CA VAL A 211 -4.80 19.97 -18.01
C VAL A 211 -5.82 19.19 -17.18
N THR A 212 -7.05 19.13 -17.66
CA THR A 212 -8.15 18.37 -17.03
C THR A 212 -8.25 16.99 -17.68
N LEU A 213 -8.30 15.93 -16.85
CA LEU A 213 -8.34 14.53 -17.29
C LEU A 213 -9.60 13.85 -16.80
N TYR A 214 -10.36 13.22 -17.69
CA TYR A 214 -11.46 12.33 -17.34
C TYR A 214 -11.42 11.05 -18.14
N THR A 215 -11.79 9.95 -17.49
CA THR A 215 -12.11 8.68 -18.15
C THR A 215 -13.62 8.47 -18.20
N ASN A 216 -14.05 7.44 -18.96
CA ASN A 216 -15.45 6.99 -18.94
C ASN A 216 -15.86 6.38 -17.59
N HIS A 217 -14.91 6.12 -16.68
CA HIS A 217 -15.18 5.68 -15.30
C HIS A 217 -15.47 6.89 -14.38
N ASP A 218 -14.90 8.06 -14.67
CA ASP A 218 -15.25 9.30 -13.96
C ASP A 218 -16.59 9.89 -14.40
N LYS A 219 -16.82 9.93 -15.70
CA LYS A 219 -17.99 10.61 -16.32
C LYS A 219 -18.45 9.85 -17.56
N ALA A 220 -19.76 9.58 -17.68
CA ALA A 220 -20.33 8.97 -18.88
C ALA A 220 -20.04 9.77 -20.17
N ARG A 221 -20.07 11.12 -20.08
CA ARG A 221 -19.69 12.04 -21.16
C ARG A 221 -18.29 12.61 -20.90
N TRP A 222 -17.32 11.73 -20.80
CA TRP A 222 -15.93 11.99 -20.37
C TRP A 222 -15.24 13.07 -21.20
N LYS A 223 -15.36 13.03 -22.52
CA LYS A 223 -14.70 13.98 -23.43
C LYS A 223 -15.32 15.38 -23.28
N GLU A 224 -16.64 15.47 -23.38
CA GLU A 224 -17.36 16.75 -23.24
C GLU A 224 -17.19 17.33 -21.84
N ALA A 225 -17.10 16.49 -20.82
CA ALA A 225 -16.85 16.91 -19.45
C ALA A 225 -15.46 17.53 -19.30
N ALA A 226 -14.41 16.87 -19.85
CA ALA A 226 -13.06 17.39 -19.82
C ALA A 226 -12.93 18.74 -20.53
N ILE A 227 -13.49 18.86 -21.74
CA ILE A 227 -13.48 20.10 -22.52
C ILE A 227 -14.23 21.22 -21.78
N ARG A 228 -15.47 20.95 -21.32
CA ARG A 228 -16.27 21.95 -20.61
C ARG A 228 -15.61 22.43 -19.32
N ASP A 229 -15.04 21.51 -18.54
CA ASP A 229 -14.40 21.88 -17.29
C ASP A 229 -13.11 22.68 -17.53
N ALA A 230 -12.39 22.41 -18.63
CA ALA A 230 -11.28 23.24 -19.10
C ALA A 230 -11.76 24.60 -19.62
N GLU A 231 -12.82 24.67 -20.44
CA GLU A 231 -13.40 25.95 -20.93
C GLU A 231 -13.80 26.86 -19.77
N THR A 232 -14.45 26.29 -18.74
CA THR A 232 -14.90 27.04 -17.54
C THR A 232 -13.80 27.32 -16.53
N MET A 233 -12.56 26.89 -16.81
CA MET A 233 -11.42 27.20 -15.95
C MET A 233 -11.11 28.68 -15.98
N SER A 234 -10.81 29.24 -14.80
CA SER A 234 -10.47 30.65 -14.61
C SER A 234 -9.38 30.79 -13.54
N THR A 235 -8.69 31.91 -13.52
CA THR A 235 -7.68 32.22 -12.50
C THR A 235 -8.26 32.15 -11.07
N ALA A 236 -9.49 32.60 -10.88
CA ALA A 236 -10.19 32.51 -9.58
C ALA A 236 -10.47 31.05 -9.19
N LYS A 237 -10.88 30.19 -10.13
CA LYS A 237 -11.08 28.75 -9.89
C LYS A 237 -9.75 28.06 -9.57
N ILE A 238 -8.67 28.39 -10.29
CA ILE A 238 -7.31 27.86 -10.01
C ILE A 238 -6.88 28.25 -8.59
N ALA A 239 -7.04 29.51 -8.21
CA ALA A 239 -6.71 29.96 -6.85
C ALA A 239 -7.53 29.24 -5.75
N SER A 240 -8.81 28.99 -6.00
CA SER A 240 -9.66 28.20 -5.10
C SER A 240 -9.20 26.75 -5.01
N MET A 241 -8.87 26.12 -6.14
CA MET A 241 -8.32 24.76 -6.17
C MET A 241 -6.98 24.69 -5.42
N ARG A 242 -6.13 25.71 -5.56
CA ARG A 242 -4.86 25.80 -4.84
C ARG A 242 -5.07 25.84 -3.34
N LYS A 243 -5.98 26.66 -2.86
CA LYS A 243 -6.34 26.74 -1.42
C LYS A 243 -6.83 25.39 -0.91
N ALA A 244 -7.76 24.75 -1.62
CA ALA A 244 -8.30 23.44 -1.24
C ALA A 244 -7.20 22.33 -1.26
N HIS A 245 -6.29 22.37 -2.23
CA HIS A 245 -5.15 21.47 -2.33
C HIS A 245 -4.22 21.57 -1.11
N LEU A 246 -3.78 22.78 -0.76
CA LEU A 246 -2.91 23.00 0.39
C LEU A 246 -3.59 22.63 1.71
N GLN A 247 -4.89 22.92 1.84
CA GLN A 247 -5.67 22.53 3.02
C GLN A 247 -5.75 21.00 3.16
N TRP A 248 -6.05 20.27 2.07
CA TRP A 248 -6.15 18.82 2.09
C TRP A 248 -4.84 18.16 2.56
N TRP A 249 -3.70 18.59 2.01
CA TRP A 249 -2.38 18.07 2.40
C TRP A 249 -2.02 18.46 3.85
N SER A 250 -2.34 19.69 4.26
CA SER A 250 -2.17 20.11 5.66
C SER A 250 -2.98 19.23 6.62
N ASP A 251 -4.21 18.89 6.27
CA ASP A 251 -5.08 18.08 7.12
C ASP A 251 -4.65 16.61 7.14
N LEU A 252 -4.12 16.08 6.03
CA LEU A 252 -3.52 14.77 6.00
C LEU A 252 -2.39 14.66 7.02
N TRP A 253 -1.45 15.61 7.03
CA TRP A 253 -0.29 15.59 7.90
C TRP A 253 -0.59 15.79 9.39
N LYS A 254 -1.80 16.25 9.73
CA LYS A 254 -2.26 16.38 11.12
C LYS A 254 -2.87 15.11 11.69
N ARG A 255 -3.19 14.10 10.88
CA ARG A 255 -3.90 12.89 11.32
C ARG A 255 -3.08 12.05 12.28
N SER A 256 -1.81 11.93 12.03
CA SER A 256 -0.85 11.27 12.93
C SER A 256 0.55 11.82 12.74
N SER A 257 1.40 11.63 13.74
CA SER A 257 2.79 12.04 13.64
C SER A 257 3.69 11.19 14.53
N ILE A 258 4.95 11.09 14.12
CA ILE A 258 6.04 10.48 14.90
C ILE A 258 7.18 11.47 15.08
N GLN A 259 7.96 11.27 16.14
CA GLN A 259 9.22 11.94 16.39
C GLN A 259 10.14 10.91 17.04
N ILE A 260 11.22 10.54 16.36
CA ILE A 260 12.12 9.47 16.78
C ILE A 260 13.60 9.92 16.85
N GLY A 261 13.87 11.19 16.56
CA GLY A 261 15.22 11.77 16.61
C GLY A 261 16.18 11.28 15.53
N ASP A 262 15.65 10.60 14.49
CA ASP A 262 16.42 10.16 13.30
C ASP A 262 15.83 10.82 12.06
N SER A 263 16.47 11.89 11.60
CA SER A 263 15.97 12.72 10.50
C SER A 263 15.83 11.96 9.18
N MET A 264 16.69 10.97 8.95
CA MET A 264 16.62 10.12 7.76
C MET A 264 15.38 9.24 7.80
N LEU A 265 15.16 8.49 8.88
CA LEU A 265 14.00 7.62 9.02
C LEU A 265 12.68 8.41 9.05
N GLU A 266 12.64 9.56 9.72
CA GLU A 266 11.47 10.47 9.70
C GLU A 266 11.19 10.96 8.28
N LYS A 267 12.22 11.35 7.51
CA LYS A 267 12.06 11.76 6.12
C LYS A 267 11.42 10.66 5.28
N TYR A 268 11.93 9.45 5.33
CA TYR A 268 11.39 8.33 4.54
C TYR A 268 10.06 7.79 5.08
N TYR A 269 9.78 7.92 6.35
CA TYR A 269 8.47 7.65 6.95
C TYR A 269 7.37 8.50 6.28
N TYR A 270 7.58 9.82 6.22
CA TYR A 270 6.60 10.72 5.60
C TYR A 270 6.59 10.67 4.08
N THR A 271 7.74 10.44 3.44
CA THR A 271 7.82 10.31 1.97
C THR A 271 7.07 9.10 1.47
N SER A 272 7.16 7.96 2.15
CA SER A 272 6.39 6.76 1.79
C SER A 272 4.88 7.01 1.89
N GLN A 273 4.43 7.70 2.94
CA GLN A 273 3.03 8.09 3.10
C GLN A 273 2.58 9.12 2.06
N TYR A 274 3.47 10.04 1.68
CA TYR A 274 3.24 10.97 0.57
C TYR A 274 2.93 10.23 -0.73
N PHE A 275 3.79 9.29 -1.12
CA PHE A 275 3.57 8.50 -2.34
C PHE A 275 2.30 7.65 -2.27
N PHE A 276 1.99 7.08 -1.10
CA PHE A 276 0.74 6.35 -0.91
C PHE A 276 -0.47 7.27 -1.09
N ALA A 277 -0.47 8.46 -0.48
CA ALA A 277 -1.55 9.45 -0.64
C ALA A 277 -1.65 10.03 -2.06
N CYS A 278 -0.54 10.07 -2.81
CA CYS A 278 -0.54 10.38 -4.24
C CYS A 278 -1.15 9.26 -5.09
N SER A 279 -1.18 8.01 -4.58
CA SER A 279 -1.57 6.83 -5.33
C SER A 279 -2.97 6.32 -4.99
N SER A 280 -3.49 6.58 -3.79
CA SER A 280 -4.73 5.97 -3.29
C SER A 280 -5.68 7.00 -2.68
N ARG A 281 -6.97 6.93 -3.04
CA ARG A 281 -8.07 7.79 -2.54
C ARG A 281 -9.41 7.07 -2.52
N PRO A 282 -10.32 7.48 -1.61
CA PRO A 282 -11.71 7.02 -1.62
C PRO A 282 -12.40 7.30 -2.96
N GLY A 283 -13.20 6.33 -3.42
CA GLY A 283 -14.01 6.46 -4.63
C GLY A 283 -13.22 6.47 -5.94
N LYS A 284 -11.92 6.17 -5.90
CA LYS A 284 -11.05 6.00 -7.06
C LYS A 284 -10.65 4.53 -7.23
N PHE A 285 -10.14 4.16 -8.41
CA PHE A 285 -9.58 2.84 -8.59
C PHE A 285 -8.36 2.66 -7.70
N ALA A 286 -8.18 1.46 -7.18
CA ALA A 286 -6.98 1.12 -6.43
C ALA A 286 -5.72 1.29 -7.30
N PRO A 287 -4.59 1.69 -6.71
CA PRO A 287 -3.32 1.68 -7.44
C PRO A 287 -2.88 0.25 -7.73
N GLY A 288 -2.38 0.01 -8.93
CA GLY A 288 -1.62 -1.20 -9.25
C GLY A 288 -0.19 -1.15 -8.71
N ILE A 289 0.64 -2.11 -9.08
CA ILE A 289 2.04 -2.23 -8.59
C ILE A 289 2.83 -0.91 -8.75
N TRP A 290 2.57 -0.12 -9.78
CA TRP A 290 3.33 1.12 -10.06
C TRP A 290 2.56 2.38 -9.68
N GLY A 291 1.37 2.26 -9.10
CA GLY A 291 0.48 3.39 -8.85
C GLY A 291 0.09 4.14 -10.14
N PRO A 292 -0.26 5.43 -10.05
CA PRO A 292 -0.58 6.25 -11.22
C PRO A 292 0.67 6.81 -11.93
N PHE A 293 1.89 6.38 -11.59
CA PHE A 293 3.14 6.94 -12.13
C PHE A 293 3.62 6.19 -13.38
N ILE A 294 2.69 5.87 -14.26
CA ILE A 294 2.95 5.17 -15.51
C ILE A 294 3.53 6.13 -16.55
N THR A 295 4.65 5.76 -17.16
CA THR A 295 5.33 6.56 -18.19
C THR A 295 5.37 5.86 -19.56
N ARG A 296 4.83 4.64 -19.67
CA ARG A 296 4.68 3.87 -20.91
C ARG A 296 3.59 2.81 -20.78
N ASP A 297 3.00 2.41 -21.91
CA ASP A 297 1.93 1.41 -21.94
C ASP A 297 2.31 0.00 -21.48
N SER A 298 3.56 -0.37 -21.64
CA SER A 298 4.04 -1.70 -21.25
C SER A 298 4.69 -1.63 -19.88
N ALA A 299 3.91 -1.29 -18.87
CA ALA A 299 4.36 -1.38 -17.48
C ALA A 299 4.73 -2.84 -17.15
N ALA A 300 5.74 -3.02 -16.31
CA ALA A 300 6.13 -4.36 -15.85
C ALA A 300 4.93 -5.04 -15.16
N TRP A 301 4.76 -6.33 -15.40
CA TRP A 301 3.59 -7.12 -14.95
C TRP A 301 2.23 -6.52 -15.31
N GLY A 302 2.14 -5.70 -16.39
CA GLY A 302 0.92 -5.00 -16.78
C GLY A 302 0.46 -3.95 -15.76
N GLY A 303 1.23 -3.68 -14.71
CA GLY A 303 0.82 -2.81 -13.61
C GLY A 303 -0.38 -3.35 -12.82
N ASP A 304 -0.54 -4.68 -12.76
CA ASP A 304 -1.71 -5.36 -12.20
C ASP A 304 -1.80 -5.27 -10.66
N TYR A 305 -2.88 -5.86 -10.12
CA TYR A 305 -3.06 -6.09 -8.68
C TYR A 305 -2.51 -7.47 -8.35
N HIS A 306 -1.26 -7.53 -7.92
CA HIS A 306 -0.53 -8.77 -7.64
C HIS A 306 -0.87 -9.27 -6.24
N LEU A 307 -1.70 -10.35 -6.14
CA LEU A 307 -2.39 -10.73 -4.91
C LEU A 307 -1.57 -11.56 -3.93
N ASN A 308 -0.35 -11.94 -4.26
CA ASN A 308 0.49 -12.71 -3.34
C ASN A 308 1.37 -11.86 -2.42
N TYR A 309 1.07 -10.61 -2.26
CA TYR A 309 1.43 -9.57 -1.27
C TYR A 309 1.57 -8.15 -1.85
N ASN A 310 1.99 -7.96 -3.11
CA ASN A 310 2.30 -6.63 -3.66
C ASN A 310 1.10 -5.68 -3.67
N TYR A 311 -0.09 -6.22 -3.91
CA TYR A 311 -1.32 -5.43 -3.85
C TYR A 311 -1.72 -5.06 -2.41
N GLN A 312 -1.46 -5.97 -1.46
CA GLN A 312 -1.84 -5.81 -0.06
C GLN A 312 -0.91 -4.86 0.70
N ALA A 313 0.40 -4.98 0.45
CA ALA A 313 1.44 -4.35 1.24
C ALA A 313 1.35 -2.81 1.32
N PRO A 314 1.05 -2.05 0.23
CA PRO A 314 1.01 -0.59 0.29
C PRO A 314 0.05 -0.04 1.35
N TYR A 315 -0.99 -0.80 1.68
CA TYR A 315 -2.05 -0.38 2.61
C TYR A 315 -1.72 -0.65 4.09
N TRP A 316 -0.78 -1.56 4.39
CA TRP A 316 -0.55 -2.01 5.77
C TRP A 316 -0.17 -0.87 6.72
N ALA A 317 0.70 0.04 6.30
CA ALA A 317 1.08 1.18 7.10
C ALA A 317 -0.05 2.21 7.27
N ALA A 318 -0.96 2.31 6.29
CA ALA A 318 -2.06 3.27 6.32
C ALA A 318 -3.04 3.00 7.47
N TYR A 319 -3.25 1.72 7.82
CA TYR A 319 -4.10 1.36 8.96
C TYR A 319 -3.51 1.91 10.27
N SER A 320 -2.26 1.60 10.57
CA SER A 320 -1.61 2.04 11.81
C SER A 320 -1.28 3.54 11.83
N SER A 321 -1.06 4.17 10.67
CA SER A 321 -0.85 5.63 10.53
C SER A 321 -2.14 6.46 10.56
N ASN A 322 -3.30 5.87 10.84
CA ASN A 322 -4.60 6.55 10.88
C ASN A 322 -5.03 7.20 9.55
N TYR A 323 -4.71 6.56 8.42
CA TYR A 323 -5.12 6.97 7.07
C TYR A 323 -6.18 6.02 6.48
N ILE A 324 -7.17 5.63 7.30
CA ILE A 324 -8.18 4.60 6.98
C ILE A 324 -8.95 4.93 5.69
N ASP A 325 -9.33 6.18 5.48
CA ASP A 325 -10.07 6.61 4.29
C ASP A 325 -9.27 6.39 2.99
N LEU A 326 -7.94 6.52 3.04
CA LEU A 326 -7.10 6.23 1.86
C LEU A 326 -7.09 4.76 1.48
N THR A 327 -7.66 3.88 2.30
CA THR A 327 -7.74 2.43 2.04
C THR A 327 -9.10 2.00 1.48
N ASP A 328 -10.03 2.91 1.24
CA ASP A 328 -11.41 2.59 0.83
C ASP A 328 -11.51 1.85 -0.51
N ASN A 329 -10.57 2.09 -1.40
CA ASN A 329 -10.56 1.49 -2.73
C ASN A 329 -9.95 0.08 -2.79
N TYR A 330 -9.38 -0.41 -1.67
CA TYR A 330 -8.71 -1.70 -1.62
C TYR A 330 -9.65 -2.88 -1.94
N ASP A 331 -10.84 -2.89 -1.34
CA ASP A 331 -11.71 -4.08 -1.35
C ASP A 331 -12.38 -4.30 -2.71
N GLN A 332 -12.70 -3.22 -3.44
CA GLN A 332 -13.56 -3.29 -4.62
C GLN A 332 -13.06 -4.25 -5.71
N PRO A 333 -11.77 -4.25 -6.12
CA PRO A 333 -11.30 -5.21 -7.12
C PRO A 333 -11.42 -6.67 -6.68
N LEU A 334 -11.25 -6.93 -5.39
CA LEU A 334 -11.39 -8.27 -4.82
C LEU A 334 -12.86 -8.71 -4.85
N LEU A 335 -13.79 -7.81 -4.51
CA LEU A 335 -15.23 -8.07 -4.56
C LEU A 335 -15.71 -8.25 -6.02
N ASP A 336 -15.25 -7.44 -6.95
CA ASP A 336 -15.59 -7.53 -8.36
C ASP A 336 -15.15 -8.85 -9.00
N TYR A 337 -14.08 -9.47 -8.47
CA TYR A 337 -13.55 -10.73 -8.99
C TYR A 337 -14.25 -11.97 -8.43
N MET A 338 -15.16 -11.84 -7.46
CA MET A 338 -15.77 -12.97 -6.76
C MET A 338 -16.50 -13.96 -7.69
N GLU A 339 -17.18 -13.47 -8.72
CA GLU A 339 -17.88 -14.33 -9.67
C GLU A 339 -16.89 -15.25 -10.42
N LYS A 340 -15.83 -14.68 -10.97
CA LYS A 340 -14.75 -15.44 -11.61
C LYS A 340 -14.04 -16.36 -10.60
N GLY A 341 -13.83 -15.88 -9.37
CA GLY A 341 -13.25 -16.70 -8.31
C GLY A 341 -14.09 -17.92 -7.96
N ARG A 342 -15.43 -17.80 -7.94
CA ARG A 342 -16.35 -18.95 -7.75
C ARG A 342 -16.28 -19.91 -8.93
N TRP A 343 -16.23 -19.36 -10.14
CA TRP A 343 -16.07 -20.18 -11.33
C TRP A 343 -14.75 -20.97 -11.29
N HIS A 344 -13.63 -20.36 -10.91
CA HIS A 344 -12.34 -21.02 -10.71
C HIS A 344 -12.42 -22.15 -9.69
N ALA A 345 -12.96 -21.87 -8.49
CA ALA A 345 -13.08 -22.87 -7.44
C ALA A 345 -13.92 -24.08 -7.91
N LYS A 346 -15.07 -23.83 -8.52
CA LYS A 346 -15.97 -24.88 -8.99
C LYS A 346 -15.39 -25.68 -10.15
N THR A 347 -14.90 -24.99 -11.20
CA THR A 347 -14.47 -25.64 -12.44
C THR A 347 -13.14 -26.36 -12.30
N LEU A 348 -12.17 -25.73 -11.60
CA LEU A 348 -10.82 -26.27 -11.48
C LEU A 348 -10.70 -27.31 -10.36
N LEU A 349 -11.40 -27.11 -9.26
CA LEU A 349 -11.19 -27.88 -8.05
C LEU A 349 -12.46 -28.60 -7.57
N ASN A 350 -13.62 -28.31 -8.18
CA ASN A 350 -14.95 -28.79 -7.76
C ASN A 350 -15.28 -28.43 -6.29
N MET A 351 -14.92 -27.22 -5.86
CA MET A 351 -15.09 -26.69 -4.51
C MET A 351 -16.05 -25.51 -4.49
N ARG A 352 -16.62 -25.23 -3.32
CA ARG A 352 -17.36 -24.00 -3.01
C ARG A 352 -16.41 -22.81 -2.90
N GLY A 353 -16.96 -21.64 -2.64
CA GLY A 353 -16.21 -20.45 -2.30
C GLY A 353 -15.48 -19.82 -3.50
N ILE A 354 -14.31 -19.23 -3.25
CA ILE A 354 -13.55 -18.49 -4.26
C ILE A 354 -12.08 -18.92 -4.32
N TYR A 355 -11.55 -19.00 -5.54
CA TYR A 355 -10.14 -19.29 -5.82
C TYR A 355 -9.59 -18.24 -6.80
N TYR A 356 -8.56 -17.52 -6.43
CA TYR A 356 -8.00 -16.39 -7.18
C TYR A 356 -6.62 -16.69 -7.75
N PRO A 357 -6.34 -16.20 -8.99
CA PRO A 357 -4.99 -16.18 -9.53
C PRO A 357 -4.12 -15.15 -8.78
N VAL A 358 -2.85 -15.06 -9.11
CA VAL A 358 -1.95 -14.04 -8.56
C VAL A 358 -2.29 -12.65 -9.09
N GLY A 359 -2.56 -12.49 -10.37
CA GLY A 359 -2.81 -11.20 -11.00
C GLY A 359 -4.27 -10.98 -11.38
N ILE A 360 -4.85 -9.91 -10.86
CA ILE A 360 -6.15 -9.38 -11.27
C ILE A 360 -6.04 -7.89 -11.59
N GLY A 361 -7.10 -7.33 -12.16
CA GLY A 361 -7.25 -5.90 -12.38
C GLY A 361 -8.60 -5.38 -11.88
N PRO A 362 -8.93 -4.13 -12.13
CA PRO A 362 -10.21 -3.56 -11.73
C PRO A 362 -11.38 -4.20 -12.46
N LYS A 363 -12.58 -4.10 -11.87
CA LYS A 363 -13.87 -4.55 -12.47
C LYS A 363 -13.86 -6.03 -12.88
N GLY A 364 -13.21 -6.89 -12.10
CA GLY A 364 -13.14 -8.31 -12.36
C GLY A 364 -12.23 -8.70 -13.53
N LEU A 365 -11.33 -7.82 -13.98
CA LEU A 365 -10.37 -8.14 -15.04
C LEU A 365 -9.39 -9.22 -14.54
N CYS A 366 -9.19 -10.26 -15.37
CA CYS A 366 -8.09 -11.21 -15.20
C CYS A 366 -6.90 -10.72 -15.99
N THR A 367 -5.75 -10.49 -15.34
CA THR A 367 -4.54 -9.95 -15.99
C THR A 367 -3.52 -11.02 -16.35
N THR A 368 -3.66 -12.22 -15.81
CA THR A 368 -2.73 -13.34 -16.01
C THR A 368 -3.28 -14.44 -16.92
N ARG A 369 -4.43 -14.21 -17.55
CA ARG A 369 -5.05 -15.16 -18.46
C ARG A 369 -4.19 -15.39 -19.71
N TRP A 370 -3.96 -16.64 -20.03
CA TRP A 370 -3.37 -17.05 -21.30
C TRP A 370 -4.49 -17.59 -22.21
N PRO A 371 -4.66 -17.08 -23.44
CA PRO A 371 -5.71 -17.56 -24.32
C PRO A 371 -5.40 -19.01 -24.72
N LEU A 372 -6.33 -19.89 -24.40
CA LEU A 372 -6.37 -21.26 -24.89
C LEU A 372 -7.47 -21.37 -25.91
N THR A 373 -7.30 -22.28 -26.87
CA THR A 373 -8.40 -22.67 -27.76
C THR A 373 -9.49 -23.42 -26.99
N PRO A 374 -10.74 -23.47 -27.48
CA PRO A 374 -11.78 -24.26 -26.83
C PRO A 374 -11.39 -25.73 -26.62
N GLU A 375 -10.64 -26.30 -27.55
CA GLU A 375 -10.11 -27.67 -27.47
C GLU A 375 -9.09 -27.82 -26.36
N GLU A 376 -8.14 -26.89 -26.25
CA GLU A 376 -7.16 -26.86 -25.14
C GLU A 376 -7.83 -26.62 -23.79
N MET A 377 -8.87 -25.80 -23.73
CA MET A 377 -9.68 -25.60 -22.54
C MET A 377 -10.39 -26.86 -22.10
N LEU A 378 -11.05 -27.55 -23.08
CA LEU A 378 -11.74 -28.83 -22.82
C LEU A 378 -10.73 -29.89 -22.33
N GLU A 379 -9.58 -30.01 -22.98
CA GLU A 379 -8.56 -30.98 -22.61
C GLU A 379 -7.97 -30.70 -21.19
N ARG A 380 -7.71 -29.43 -20.88
CA ARG A 380 -7.06 -29.06 -19.61
C ARG A 380 -8.03 -28.96 -18.45
N TYR A 381 -9.20 -28.39 -18.66
CA TYR A 381 -10.12 -27.96 -17.61
C TYR A 381 -11.50 -28.62 -17.68
N GLY A 382 -11.78 -29.41 -18.73
CA GLY A 382 -13.05 -30.05 -18.89
C GLY A 382 -14.19 -29.10 -19.32
N THR A 383 -13.86 -27.91 -19.79
CA THR A 383 -14.81 -26.92 -20.32
C THR A 383 -14.27 -26.22 -21.54
N ARG A 384 -15.18 -25.79 -22.44
CA ARG A 384 -14.82 -24.95 -23.59
C ARG A 384 -14.90 -23.44 -23.29
N GLU A 385 -15.34 -23.08 -22.10
CA GLU A 385 -15.46 -21.68 -21.70
C GLU A 385 -14.07 -21.07 -21.48
N ASN A 386 -13.67 -20.15 -22.35
CA ASN A 386 -12.40 -19.45 -22.26
C ASN A 386 -12.51 -18.16 -21.46
N THR A 387 -13.10 -18.23 -20.26
CA THR A 387 -13.27 -17.08 -19.34
C THR A 387 -12.31 -17.10 -18.17
N ILE A 388 -11.52 -18.17 -18.07
CA ILE A 388 -10.66 -18.46 -16.94
C ILE A 388 -9.25 -17.94 -17.16
N ASP A 389 -8.55 -17.65 -16.07
CA ASP A 389 -7.11 -17.57 -16.09
C ASP A 389 -6.49 -18.95 -16.36
N SER A 390 -6.13 -19.17 -17.59
CA SER A 390 -5.42 -20.36 -18.04
C SER A 390 -3.90 -20.20 -18.01
N GLY A 391 -3.43 -19.05 -17.48
CA GLY A 391 -2.02 -18.77 -17.27
C GLY A 391 -1.43 -19.75 -16.27
N TYR A 392 -0.75 -20.75 -16.75
CA TYR A 392 -0.11 -21.81 -15.96
C TYR A 392 0.86 -21.29 -14.90
N LYS A 393 1.20 -20.00 -14.94
CA LYS A 393 2.22 -19.41 -14.10
C LYS A 393 1.78 -19.24 -12.64
N PHE A 394 0.48 -19.03 -12.37
CA PHE A 394 0.07 -18.48 -11.10
C PHE A 394 -1.06 -19.23 -10.39
N LEU A 395 -1.55 -20.33 -10.97
CA LEU A 395 -2.65 -21.11 -10.39
C LEU A 395 -2.21 -22.10 -9.29
N GLY A 396 -0.92 -22.22 -8.99
CA GLY A 396 -0.42 -23.12 -7.95
C GLY A 396 -0.79 -22.68 -6.54
N GLN A 397 -0.70 -21.39 -6.26
CA GLN A 397 -0.99 -20.81 -4.94
C GLN A 397 -2.50 -20.77 -4.67
N LYS A 398 -2.94 -21.37 -3.55
CA LYS A 398 -4.35 -21.38 -3.13
C LYS A 398 -4.71 -20.19 -2.24
N ILE A 399 -3.72 -19.44 -1.77
CA ILE A 399 -3.87 -18.45 -0.72
C ILE A 399 -4.28 -17.04 -1.18
N ASN A 400 -4.29 -16.76 -2.49
CA ASN A 400 -4.38 -15.37 -2.97
C ASN A 400 -5.67 -14.65 -2.53
N ALA A 401 -6.82 -15.34 -2.55
CA ALA A 401 -8.06 -14.77 -2.03
C ALA A 401 -7.98 -14.50 -0.51
N VAL A 402 -7.47 -15.46 0.26
CA VAL A 402 -7.31 -15.32 1.72
C VAL A 402 -6.28 -14.25 2.06
N PHE A 403 -5.21 -14.12 1.29
CA PHE A 403 -4.25 -13.05 1.48
C PHE A 403 -4.91 -11.67 1.31
N GLY A 404 -5.81 -11.54 0.31
CA GLY A 404 -6.65 -10.35 0.16
C GLY A 404 -7.52 -10.06 1.39
N ALA A 405 -8.08 -11.09 2.02
CA ALA A 405 -8.87 -10.99 3.25
C ALA A 405 -8.07 -10.39 4.43
N GLY A 406 -6.74 -10.55 4.46
CA GLY A 406 -5.89 -10.03 5.51
C GLY A 406 -6.05 -8.52 5.75
N ASN A 407 -6.02 -7.73 4.68
CA ASN A 407 -6.21 -6.29 4.76
C ASN A 407 -7.65 -5.92 5.18
N MET A 408 -8.63 -6.67 4.72
CA MET A 408 -10.02 -6.47 5.16
C MET A 408 -10.16 -6.66 6.68
N LEU A 409 -9.54 -7.71 7.21
CA LEU A 409 -9.51 -7.97 8.65
C LEU A 409 -8.71 -6.90 9.41
N MET A 410 -7.54 -6.48 8.89
CA MET A 410 -6.76 -5.39 9.50
C MET A 410 -7.58 -4.10 9.61
N ARG A 411 -8.32 -3.74 8.54
CA ARG A 411 -9.20 -2.57 8.56
C ARG A 411 -10.36 -2.76 9.54
N PHE A 412 -11.00 -3.92 9.55
CA PHE A 412 -12.06 -4.23 10.51
C PHE A 412 -11.57 -4.08 11.95
N TYR A 413 -10.45 -4.70 12.32
CA TYR A 413 -9.87 -4.58 13.66
C TYR A 413 -9.46 -3.15 14.02
N SER A 414 -9.07 -2.36 13.02
CA SER A 414 -8.70 -0.96 13.21
C SER A 414 -9.90 -0.02 13.43
N THR A 415 -11.09 -0.40 12.99
CA THR A 415 -12.26 0.50 12.95
C THR A 415 -13.49 -0.02 13.69
N TYR A 416 -13.67 -1.34 13.77
CA TYR A 416 -14.92 -1.98 14.22
C TYR A 416 -16.15 -1.27 13.65
N ASP A 417 -16.11 -1.01 12.35
CA ASP A 417 -17.19 -0.42 11.59
C ASP A 417 -18.14 -1.53 11.12
N GLU A 418 -19.43 -1.43 11.50
CA GLU A 418 -20.41 -2.47 11.22
C GLU A 418 -20.78 -2.51 9.73
N ASP A 419 -20.94 -1.36 9.09
CA ASP A 419 -21.26 -1.30 7.66
C ASP A 419 -20.11 -1.87 6.82
N TYR A 420 -18.88 -1.56 7.22
CA TYR A 420 -17.70 -2.15 6.61
C TYR A 420 -17.66 -3.67 6.81
N ALA A 421 -17.90 -4.14 8.03
CA ALA A 421 -17.92 -5.57 8.33
C ALA A 421 -18.98 -6.31 7.48
N ARG A 422 -20.20 -5.75 7.35
CA ARG A 422 -21.26 -6.30 6.50
C ARG A 422 -20.88 -6.33 5.02
N ARG A 423 -20.17 -5.31 4.55
CA ARG A 423 -19.71 -5.21 3.15
C ARG A 423 -18.70 -6.30 2.80
N ILE A 424 -17.72 -6.58 3.68
CA ILE A 424 -16.67 -7.56 3.42
C ILE A 424 -17.06 -8.99 3.78
N TYR A 425 -18.10 -9.18 4.60
CA TYR A 425 -18.49 -10.50 5.11
C TYR A 425 -18.75 -11.54 4.02
N PRO A 426 -19.45 -11.22 2.90
CA PRO A 426 -19.65 -12.18 1.81
C PRO A 426 -18.34 -12.69 1.18
N TYR A 427 -17.30 -11.85 1.14
CA TYR A 427 -15.99 -12.24 0.65
C TYR A 427 -15.28 -13.18 1.63
N LEU A 428 -15.27 -12.82 2.91
CA LEU A 428 -14.68 -13.64 3.98
C LEU A 428 -15.35 -15.02 4.04
N LEU A 429 -16.68 -15.03 3.93
CA LEU A 429 -17.47 -16.26 3.92
C LEU A 429 -17.13 -17.16 2.72
N ALA A 430 -16.98 -16.56 1.53
CA ALA A 430 -16.59 -17.30 0.34
C ALA A 430 -15.15 -17.84 0.43
N CYS A 431 -14.24 -17.14 1.09
CA CYS A 431 -12.92 -17.69 1.45
C CYS A 431 -13.05 -18.87 2.40
N ALA A 432 -13.89 -18.76 3.44
CA ALA A 432 -14.11 -19.83 4.39
C ALA A 432 -14.72 -21.07 3.74
N ASP A 433 -15.73 -20.89 2.86
CA ASP A 433 -16.33 -21.98 2.09
C ASP A 433 -15.30 -22.76 1.27
N PHE A 434 -14.36 -22.05 0.63
CA PHE A 434 -13.28 -22.68 -0.14
C PHE A 434 -12.37 -23.52 0.78
N TRP A 435 -11.95 -22.96 1.89
CA TRP A 435 -11.03 -23.65 2.78
C TRP A 435 -11.68 -24.76 3.59
N GLU A 436 -12.99 -24.68 3.90
CA GLU A 436 -13.73 -25.82 4.45
C GLU A 436 -13.70 -27.03 3.53
N ASP A 437 -13.83 -26.82 2.21
CA ASP A 437 -13.80 -27.90 1.21
C ASP A 437 -12.36 -28.35 0.87
N TYR A 438 -11.37 -27.44 0.98
CA TYR A 438 -9.98 -27.73 0.58
C TYR A 438 -9.20 -28.47 1.66
N LEU A 439 -9.46 -28.18 2.93
CA LEU A 439 -8.78 -28.80 4.07
C LEU A 439 -9.15 -30.28 4.18
N LYS A 440 -8.16 -31.14 4.40
CA LYS A 440 -8.37 -32.56 4.67
C LYS A 440 -8.12 -32.85 6.14
N TRP A 441 -8.99 -33.68 6.72
CA TRP A 441 -8.80 -34.22 8.06
C TRP A 441 -7.91 -35.46 8.01
N GLU A 442 -6.76 -35.42 8.66
CA GLU A 442 -5.77 -36.48 8.66
C GLU A 442 -5.06 -36.54 10.02
N ASN A 443 -5.08 -37.71 10.65
CA ASN A 443 -4.37 -37.97 11.93
C ASN A 443 -4.65 -36.93 13.02
N GLY A 444 -5.93 -36.53 13.19
CA GLY A 444 -6.35 -35.59 14.25
C GLY A 444 -6.05 -34.11 13.95
N ARG A 445 -5.72 -33.77 12.72
CA ARG A 445 -5.46 -32.38 12.30
C ARG A 445 -6.00 -32.11 10.89
N TYR A 446 -6.24 -30.84 10.57
CA TYR A 446 -6.46 -30.39 9.20
C TYR A 446 -5.14 -30.15 8.50
N VAL A 447 -4.99 -30.65 7.28
CA VAL A 447 -3.80 -30.51 6.45
C VAL A 447 -4.13 -29.78 5.15
N ILE A 448 -3.12 -29.12 4.60
CA ILE A 448 -3.16 -28.45 3.29
C ILE A 448 -2.21 -29.23 2.37
N GLU A 449 -2.72 -29.77 1.30
CA GLU A 449 -1.90 -30.46 0.29
C GLU A 449 -2.12 -29.87 -1.10
N MET A 450 -1.23 -30.17 -2.03
CA MET A 450 -1.32 -29.68 -3.42
C MET A 450 -1.37 -28.16 -3.54
N ASP A 451 -0.73 -27.45 -2.60
CA ASP A 451 -0.55 -26.01 -2.61
C ASP A 451 0.88 -25.66 -3.03
N HIS A 452 1.12 -24.41 -3.38
CA HIS A 452 2.46 -23.91 -3.63
C HIS A 452 2.75 -22.70 -2.75
N TYR A 453 3.84 -22.79 -2.03
CA TYR A 453 4.27 -21.70 -1.17
C TYR A 453 4.82 -20.50 -1.97
N GLY A 454 5.31 -20.71 -3.18
CA GLY A 454 5.85 -19.71 -4.09
C GLY A 454 5.15 -19.70 -5.45
N GLU A 455 5.58 -18.82 -6.33
CA GLU A 455 5.16 -18.76 -7.73
C GLU A 455 5.80 -19.89 -8.52
N VAL A 456 5.32 -21.10 -8.32
CA VAL A 456 5.83 -22.27 -9.02
C VAL A 456 4.94 -22.57 -10.21
N TYR A 457 5.58 -22.72 -11.35
CA TYR A 457 4.94 -23.16 -12.56
C TYR A 457 4.61 -24.63 -12.44
N PRO A 458 3.33 -25.03 -12.46
CA PRO A 458 3.02 -26.41 -12.73
C PRO A 458 3.65 -26.78 -14.08
N ASN A 459 4.38 -27.89 -14.15
CA ASN A 459 5.00 -28.33 -15.41
C ASN A 459 3.91 -28.88 -16.34
N LEU A 460 3.15 -27.99 -17.00
CA LEU A 460 2.02 -28.29 -17.87
C LEU A 460 2.44 -28.91 -19.22
N ARG A 461 3.71 -29.27 -19.40
CA ARG A 461 4.12 -30.02 -20.59
C ARG A 461 3.46 -31.40 -20.68
N ASN A 462 2.93 -31.90 -19.56
CA ASN A 462 2.19 -33.15 -19.51
C ASN A 462 0.69 -32.86 -19.49
N LYS A 463 0.06 -32.95 -20.65
CA LYS A 463 -1.39 -32.81 -20.87
C LYS A 463 -2.19 -33.62 -19.82
N GLY A 464 -3.20 -33.02 -19.26
CA GLY A 464 -4.11 -33.69 -18.31
C GLY A 464 -3.57 -33.86 -16.87
N GLN A 465 -2.34 -33.46 -16.55
CA GLN A 465 -1.72 -33.70 -15.24
C GLN A 465 -1.75 -32.51 -14.27
N TRP A 466 -2.35 -31.38 -14.62
CA TRP A 466 -2.35 -30.22 -13.72
C TRP A 466 -3.07 -30.50 -12.39
N ARG A 467 -3.99 -31.48 -12.33
CA ARG A 467 -4.59 -31.99 -11.08
C ARG A 467 -3.68 -32.93 -10.30
N GLN A 468 -2.63 -33.44 -10.93
CA GLN A 468 -1.65 -34.36 -10.34
C GLN A 468 -0.34 -33.66 -10.00
N LEU A 469 -0.32 -32.33 -10.05
CA LEU A 469 0.88 -31.59 -9.72
C LEU A 469 1.23 -31.83 -8.27
N LEU A 470 2.46 -32.28 -8.10
CA LEU A 470 3.08 -32.46 -6.80
C LEU A 470 3.23 -31.08 -6.17
N GLY A 471 2.27 -30.71 -5.33
CA GLY A 471 2.26 -29.49 -4.56
C GLY A 471 2.93 -29.66 -3.21
N ASP A 472 3.17 -28.55 -2.57
CA ASP A 472 3.66 -28.51 -1.19
C ASP A 472 2.61 -29.01 -0.22
N TYR A 473 3.08 -29.60 0.87
CA TYR A 473 2.25 -30.08 1.96
C TYR A 473 2.48 -29.23 3.21
N ASN A 474 1.40 -28.66 3.75
CA ASN A 474 1.42 -27.78 4.91
C ASN A 474 2.43 -26.63 4.79
N SER A 475 2.24 -25.78 3.77
CA SER A 475 2.99 -24.54 3.63
C SER A 475 2.75 -23.63 4.84
N THR A 476 3.81 -23.14 5.46
CA THR A 476 3.74 -22.20 6.57
C THR A 476 2.96 -20.93 6.22
N LEU A 477 3.13 -20.42 5.01
CA LEU A 477 2.39 -19.27 4.50
C LEU A 477 0.88 -19.56 4.51
N SER A 478 0.46 -20.68 3.93
CA SER A 478 -0.95 -21.03 3.82
C SER A 478 -1.56 -21.38 5.16
N LEU A 479 -0.87 -22.14 6.00
CA LEU A 479 -1.31 -22.43 7.38
C LEU A 479 -1.56 -21.14 8.17
N GLY A 480 -0.65 -20.17 8.09
CA GLY A 480 -0.80 -18.89 8.79
C GLY A 480 -2.00 -18.09 8.31
N LEU A 481 -2.15 -17.93 6.99
CA LEU A 481 -3.25 -17.16 6.39
C LEU A 481 -4.62 -17.84 6.60
N VAL A 482 -4.69 -19.18 6.52
CA VAL A 482 -5.92 -19.93 6.82
C VAL A 482 -6.29 -19.79 8.30
N LYS A 483 -5.31 -19.86 9.19
CA LYS A 483 -5.53 -19.64 10.63
C LYS A 483 -6.04 -18.22 10.90
N MET A 484 -5.47 -17.21 10.25
CA MET A 484 -5.94 -15.82 10.28
C MET A 484 -7.39 -15.71 9.80
N LEU A 485 -7.75 -16.36 8.69
CA LEU A 485 -9.10 -16.34 8.16
C LEU A 485 -10.11 -16.86 9.18
N PHE A 486 -9.91 -18.06 9.74
CA PHE A 486 -10.87 -18.64 10.67
C PHE A 486 -10.95 -17.88 11.99
N LYS A 487 -9.83 -17.32 12.49
CA LYS A 487 -9.86 -16.35 13.60
C LYS A 487 -10.74 -15.16 13.28
N GLY A 488 -10.55 -14.58 12.10
CA GLY A 488 -11.34 -13.44 11.61
C GLY A 488 -12.82 -13.78 11.42
N MET A 489 -13.15 -14.95 10.87
CA MET A 489 -14.52 -15.42 10.72
C MET A 489 -15.25 -15.53 12.07
N LEU A 490 -14.58 -16.11 13.07
CA LEU A 490 -15.14 -16.21 14.43
C LEU A 490 -15.45 -14.84 15.02
N GLU A 491 -14.57 -13.86 14.84
CA GLU A 491 -14.75 -12.53 15.40
C GLU A 491 -15.77 -11.71 14.62
N VAL A 492 -15.68 -11.66 13.29
CA VAL A 492 -16.60 -10.86 12.46
C VAL A 492 -18.04 -11.43 12.53
N SER A 493 -18.22 -12.76 12.47
CA SER A 493 -19.54 -13.38 12.60
C SER A 493 -20.16 -13.14 13.96
N SER A 494 -19.36 -13.20 15.03
CA SER A 494 -19.81 -12.85 16.39
C SER A 494 -20.21 -11.38 16.50
N TYR A 495 -19.42 -10.48 15.93
CA TYR A 495 -19.70 -9.04 15.91
C TYR A 495 -21.00 -8.72 15.13
N LEU A 496 -21.20 -9.36 13.98
CA LEU A 496 -22.41 -9.20 13.16
C LEU A 496 -23.60 -10.05 13.64
N LYS A 497 -23.40 -10.95 14.60
CA LYS A 497 -24.43 -11.90 15.11
C LYS A 497 -25.03 -12.75 13.98
N THR A 498 -24.18 -13.32 13.16
CA THR A 498 -24.57 -14.17 12.02
C THR A 498 -23.82 -15.50 12.03
N ASP A 499 -24.33 -16.48 11.27
CA ASP A 499 -23.72 -17.82 11.07
C ASP A 499 -23.34 -18.56 12.37
N ASP A 500 -24.12 -18.42 13.44
CA ASP A 500 -23.88 -19.04 14.74
C ASP A 500 -23.70 -20.56 14.63
N SER A 501 -24.45 -21.22 13.74
CA SER A 501 -24.37 -22.66 13.50
C SER A 501 -23.04 -23.11 12.91
N ARG A 502 -22.31 -22.24 12.24
CA ARG A 502 -21.00 -22.56 11.60
C ARG A 502 -19.82 -22.29 12.54
N ARG A 503 -19.99 -21.45 13.56
CA ARG A 503 -18.88 -21.03 14.44
C ARG A 503 -18.18 -22.20 15.12
N GLN A 504 -18.92 -23.23 15.56
CA GLN A 504 -18.31 -24.41 16.15
C GLN A 504 -17.38 -25.12 15.16
N HIS A 505 -17.76 -25.23 13.91
CA HIS A 505 -16.93 -25.84 12.87
C HIS A 505 -15.68 -24.99 12.57
N TRP A 506 -15.82 -23.66 12.45
CA TRP A 506 -14.68 -22.76 12.25
C TRP A 506 -13.70 -22.78 13.43
N GLU A 507 -14.23 -22.85 14.66
CA GLU A 507 -13.40 -23.00 15.86
C GLU A 507 -12.66 -24.35 15.87
N HIS A 508 -13.31 -25.42 15.41
CA HIS A 508 -12.68 -26.72 15.28
C HIS A 508 -11.54 -26.68 14.26
N ILE A 509 -11.74 -26.05 13.09
CA ILE A 509 -10.66 -25.87 12.11
C ILE A 509 -9.52 -25.05 12.72
N TYR A 510 -9.83 -23.91 13.32
CA TYR A 510 -8.82 -23.02 13.93
C TYR A 510 -7.94 -23.71 14.96
N LYS A 511 -8.55 -24.57 15.80
CA LYS A 511 -7.85 -25.29 16.86
C LYS A 511 -7.05 -26.50 16.37
N HIS A 512 -7.51 -27.15 15.31
CA HIS A 512 -6.93 -28.40 14.82
C HIS A 512 -6.20 -28.25 13.46
N LEU A 513 -5.99 -27.03 12.99
CA LEU A 513 -5.12 -26.80 11.84
C LEU A 513 -3.70 -27.28 12.18
N SER A 514 -3.01 -27.89 11.23
CA SER A 514 -1.64 -28.39 11.42
C SER A 514 -0.74 -27.35 12.07
N GLN A 515 0.15 -27.81 12.94
CA GLN A 515 1.19 -26.98 13.52
C GLN A 515 2.14 -26.48 12.43
N PHE A 516 2.75 -25.32 12.65
CA PHE A 516 3.76 -24.79 11.73
C PHE A 516 4.97 -25.72 11.70
N PRO A 517 5.41 -26.12 10.50
CA PRO A 517 6.49 -27.09 10.38
C PRO A 517 7.81 -26.49 10.87
N THR A 518 8.51 -27.27 11.65
CA THR A 518 9.85 -26.95 12.16
C THR A 518 10.81 -28.10 11.89
N GLU A 519 12.10 -27.83 11.98
CA GLU A 519 13.16 -28.83 11.93
C GLU A 519 14.27 -28.49 12.92
N GLU A 520 15.02 -29.48 13.33
CA GLU A 520 16.22 -29.30 14.12
C GLU A 520 17.44 -29.31 13.19
N GLU A 521 18.23 -28.25 13.25
CA GLU A 521 19.48 -28.13 12.49
C GLU A 521 20.53 -27.47 13.36
N ASP A 522 21.71 -28.08 13.47
CA ASP A 522 22.83 -27.59 14.30
C ASP A 522 22.42 -27.32 15.78
N GLY A 523 21.57 -28.19 16.35
CA GLY A 523 21.08 -28.06 17.72
C GLY A 523 20.07 -26.93 17.94
N ARG A 524 19.45 -26.43 16.88
CA ARG A 524 18.42 -25.36 16.91
C ARG A 524 17.14 -25.80 16.22
N VAL A 525 16.01 -25.43 16.82
CA VAL A 525 14.71 -25.57 16.17
C VAL A 525 14.49 -24.38 15.24
N ARG A 526 14.13 -24.66 13.99
CA ARG A 526 13.92 -23.70 12.93
C ARG A 526 12.55 -23.83 12.30
N LEU A 527 12.00 -22.73 11.79
CA LEU A 527 10.81 -22.75 10.98
C LEU A 527 11.13 -23.27 9.56
N LYS A 528 10.30 -24.16 9.06
CA LYS A 528 10.32 -24.61 7.66
C LYS A 528 9.29 -23.86 6.84
N SER A 529 9.57 -23.65 5.55
CA SER A 529 8.60 -23.09 4.62
C SER A 529 7.44 -24.04 4.33
N VAL A 530 7.73 -25.35 4.34
CA VAL A 530 6.75 -26.42 4.06
C VAL A 530 7.07 -27.64 4.92
N GLU A 531 6.07 -28.43 5.30
CA GLU A 531 6.28 -29.69 6.02
C GLU A 531 6.93 -30.74 5.11
N LYS A 532 6.42 -30.88 3.87
CA LYS A 532 6.96 -31.75 2.83
C LYS A 532 6.80 -31.05 1.46
N SER A 533 7.74 -31.27 0.55
CA SER A 533 7.65 -30.83 -0.83
C SER A 533 8.36 -31.81 -1.76
N PRO A 534 7.85 -32.03 -2.96
CA PRO A 534 8.58 -32.72 -4.01
C PRO A 534 9.71 -31.89 -4.60
N SER A 535 9.73 -30.58 -4.34
CA SER A 535 10.76 -29.65 -4.77
C SER A 535 11.90 -29.60 -3.74
N ALA A 536 13.09 -30.06 -4.12
CA ALA A 536 14.27 -29.92 -3.29
C ALA A 536 14.58 -28.44 -2.97
N TRP A 537 14.21 -27.53 -3.86
CA TRP A 537 14.37 -26.11 -3.63
C TRP A 537 13.42 -25.59 -2.53
N HIS A 538 12.14 -26.00 -2.55
CA HIS A 538 11.17 -25.63 -1.51
C HIS A 538 11.55 -26.24 -0.16
N GLN A 539 12.10 -27.46 -0.13
CA GLN A 539 12.59 -28.08 1.10
C GLN A 539 13.80 -27.33 1.68
N ARG A 540 14.67 -26.77 0.82
CA ARG A 540 15.87 -26.01 1.23
C ARG A 540 15.63 -24.52 1.38
N ALA A 541 14.57 -23.99 0.78
CA ALA A 541 14.20 -22.56 0.82
C ALA A 541 13.64 -22.20 2.21
N MET A 542 14.44 -22.56 3.15
CA MET A 542 14.25 -22.43 4.55
C MET A 542 14.31 -21.02 4.99
N GLY A 543 13.48 -20.67 5.91
CA GLY A 543 13.65 -19.43 6.66
C GLY A 543 13.94 -18.24 5.74
N LEU A 544 13.49 -18.30 4.52
CA LEU A 544 13.36 -17.12 3.74
C LEU A 544 12.35 -16.32 4.51
N ALA A 545 12.89 -15.45 5.31
CA ALA A 545 12.29 -14.54 6.23
C ALA A 545 10.94 -14.03 5.73
N ARG A 546 10.85 -13.82 4.45
CA ARG A 546 9.74 -13.32 3.70
C ARG A 546 8.46 -14.14 3.84
N VAL A 547 8.55 -15.43 3.58
CA VAL A 547 7.36 -16.30 3.49
C VAL A 547 6.82 -16.67 4.88
N SER A 548 7.71 -16.95 5.80
CA SER A 548 7.35 -17.24 7.19
C SER A 548 6.61 -16.07 7.83
N ILE A 549 7.07 -14.86 7.55
CA ILE A 549 6.50 -13.64 8.11
C ILE A 549 5.10 -13.37 7.57
N HIS A 550 4.86 -13.52 6.27
CA HIS A 550 3.55 -13.25 5.66
C HIS A 550 2.44 -14.09 6.28
N GLY A 551 2.66 -15.39 6.40
CA GLY A 551 1.63 -16.29 6.93
C GLY A 551 1.40 -16.16 8.43
N LEU A 552 2.46 -15.94 9.20
CA LEU A 552 2.43 -16.04 10.66
C LEU A 552 2.28 -14.69 11.35
N ILE A 553 3.04 -13.70 10.91
CA ILE A 553 3.26 -12.46 11.65
C ILE A 553 2.56 -11.30 10.98
N LEU A 554 2.70 -11.13 9.66
CA LEU A 554 2.14 -10.00 8.92
C LEU A 554 1.74 -10.42 7.49
N PRO A 555 0.46 -10.31 7.07
CA PRO A 555 -0.69 -9.83 7.84
C PRO A 555 -1.27 -10.85 8.82
N GLY A 556 -0.81 -12.09 8.83
CA GLY A 556 -1.40 -13.20 9.58
C GLY A 556 -1.70 -12.90 11.05
N GLY A 557 -0.75 -12.32 11.79
CA GLY A 557 -0.97 -11.95 13.19
C GLY A 557 -1.42 -13.10 14.07
N VAL A 558 -0.98 -14.34 13.77
CA VAL A 558 -1.43 -15.55 14.44
C VAL A 558 -0.43 -16.07 15.46
N CYS A 559 0.77 -15.52 15.48
CA CYS A 559 1.82 -15.78 16.45
C CYS A 559 2.48 -14.48 16.91
N GLY A 560 2.93 -14.47 18.14
CA GLY A 560 3.68 -13.36 18.70
C GLY A 560 4.02 -13.58 20.17
N PRO A 561 4.74 -12.64 20.79
CA PRO A 561 5.23 -12.79 22.16
C PRO A 561 4.11 -12.87 23.23
N VAL A 562 2.90 -12.44 22.92
CA VAL A 562 1.75 -12.47 23.84
C VAL A 562 0.95 -13.76 23.71
N THR A 563 0.69 -14.20 22.47
CA THR A 563 -0.21 -15.34 22.19
C THR A 563 0.51 -16.68 22.21
N ASP A 564 1.79 -16.71 21.80
CA ASP A 564 2.61 -17.94 21.79
C ASP A 564 4.09 -17.60 21.96
N SER A 565 4.49 -17.36 23.21
CA SER A 565 5.86 -16.95 23.53
C SER A 565 6.90 -18.04 23.22
N ALA A 566 6.53 -19.32 23.31
CA ALA A 566 7.44 -20.43 23.00
C ALA A 566 7.75 -20.49 21.51
N PHE A 567 6.74 -20.39 20.65
CA PHE A 567 6.94 -20.36 19.22
C PHE A 567 7.60 -19.05 18.76
N ASN A 568 7.26 -17.94 19.40
CA ASN A 568 7.93 -16.66 19.15
C ASN A 568 9.45 -16.73 19.42
N ALA A 569 9.90 -17.51 20.39
CA ALA A 569 11.33 -17.72 20.63
C ALA A 569 12.02 -18.40 19.43
N ILE A 570 11.34 -19.33 18.75
CA ILE A 570 11.84 -19.97 17.52
C ILE A 570 11.95 -18.90 16.42
N LEU A 571 10.91 -18.09 16.23
CA LEU A 571 10.91 -17.02 15.21
C LEU A 571 12.00 -15.99 15.48
N LEU A 572 12.20 -15.61 16.73
CA LEU A 572 13.26 -14.68 17.14
C LEU A 572 14.65 -15.26 16.84
N SER A 573 14.87 -16.56 17.13
CA SER A 573 16.08 -17.27 16.79
C SER A 573 16.33 -17.30 15.28
N ASP A 574 15.29 -17.54 14.48
CA ASP A 574 15.39 -17.51 13.03
C ASP A 574 15.81 -16.13 12.51
N VAL A 575 15.18 -15.06 12.99
CA VAL A 575 15.53 -13.67 12.63
C VAL A 575 16.98 -13.36 12.97
N ALA A 576 17.46 -13.80 14.14
CA ALA A 576 18.84 -13.58 14.55
C ALA A 576 19.88 -14.21 13.61
N HIS A 577 19.48 -15.24 12.88
CA HIS A 577 20.34 -15.97 11.95
C HIS A 577 20.10 -15.66 10.47
N TRP A 578 19.21 -14.71 10.15
CA TRP A 578 18.99 -14.35 8.74
C TRP A 578 20.27 -13.90 8.05
N LYS A 579 21.08 -13.08 8.70
CA LYS A 579 22.36 -12.60 8.17
C LYS A 579 23.37 -13.71 7.85
N ASP A 580 23.33 -14.84 8.56
CA ASP A 580 24.26 -15.95 8.37
C ASP A 580 23.92 -16.80 7.15
N ARG A 581 22.67 -16.69 6.66
CA ARG A 581 22.12 -17.48 5.54
C ARG A 581 22.01 -16.70 4.24
N MET A 582 22.28 -15.40 4.28
CA MET A 582 22.15 -14.52 3.14
C MET A 582 23.38 -14.60 2.24
N GLN A 583 23.23 -14.27 0.95
CA GLN A 583 24.36 -14.22 0.01
C GLN A 583 25.44 -13.23 0.44
N HIS A 584 25.05 -12.23 1.22
CA HIS A 584 25.92 -11.23 1.82
C HIS A 584 25.68 -11.23 3.34
N PRO A 585 26.45 -12.01 4.11
CA PRO A 585 26.31 -12.09 5.55
C PRO A 585 26.35 -10.72 6.21
N GLY A 586 25.40 -10.46 7.11
CA GLY A 586 25.29 -9.18 7.80
C GLY A 586 24.36 -8.14 7.15
N GLU A 587 23.83 -8.40 5.94
CA GLU A 587 22.98 -7.48 5.19
C GLU A 587 21.58 -8.06 4.93
N TRP A 588 20.59 -7.66 5.67
CA TRP A 588 19.22 -8.12 5.43
C TRP A 588 18.65 -7.60 4.11
N GLY A 589 18.90 -6.33 3.80
CA GLY A 589 18.27 -5.63 2.71
C GLY A 589 18.64 -6.11 1.31
N ASN A 590 19.92 -6.43 1.07
CA ASN A 590 20.41 -6.76 -0.27
C ASN A 590 19.98 -8.15 -0.74
N THR A 591 19.57 -9.02 0.17
CA THR A 591 19.29 -10.43 -0.09
C THR A 591 17.82 -10.80 -0.04
N LEU A 592 16.98 -9.92 0.49
CA LEU A 592 15.56 -10.19 0.72
C LEU A 592 14.66 -9.88 -0.49
N GLY A 593 15.25 -9.48 -1.61
CA GLY A 593 14.51 -9.14 -2.82
C GLY A 593 13.48 -8.03 -2.55
N ASN A 594 12.27 -8.17 -3.06
CA ASN A 594 11.15 -7.26 -2.87
C ASN A 594 10.33 -7.60 -1.61
N GLY A 595 10.95 -8.02 -0.51
CA GLY A 595 10.30 -8.39 0.74
C GLY A 595 10.62 -7.46 1.91
N ILE A 596 11.22 -6.30 1.62
CA ILE A 596 11.62 -5.33 2.64
C ILE A 596 10.45 -4.87 3.51
N GLU A 597 9.27 -4.75 2.93
CA GLU A 597 8.04 -4.31 3.59
C GLU A 597 7.48 -5.31 4.61
N THR A 598 8.03 -6.50 4.69
CA THR A 598 7.62 -7.53 5.65
C THR A 598 8.71 -7.95 6.59
N CYS A 599 9.97 -7.93 6.14
CA CYS A 599 11.11 -8.37 6.92
C CYS A 599 11.34 -7.52 8.17
N PHE A 600 11.38 -6.22 8.01
CA PHE A 600 11.64 -5.31 9.11
C PHE A 600 10.49 -5.27 10.13
N PRO A 601 9.22 -5.05 9.75
CA PRO A 601 8.13 -5.11 10.73
C PRO A 601 7.95 -6.51 11.32
N GLY A 602 8.28 -7.57 10.60
CA GLY A 602 8.30 -8.93 11.14
C GLY A 602 9.34 -9.11 12.23
N ALA A 603 10.56 -8.66 12.02
CA ALA A 603 11.62 -8.66 13.03
C ALA A 603 11.23 -7.83 14.28
N VAL A 604 10.55 -6.71 14.08
CA VAL A 604 9.99 -5.88 15.17
C VAL A 604 8.97 -6.68 15.99
N ARG A 605 8.03 -7.34 15.33
CA ARG A 605 6.95 -8.08 16.02
C ARG A 605 7.44 -9.25 16.84
N VAL A 606 8.50 -9.93 16.41
CA VAL A 606 9.12 -11.01 17.20
C VAL A 606 10.03 -10.51 18.32
N GLY A 607 10.31 -9.22 18.39
CA GLY A 607 11.13 -8.61 19.44
C GLY A 607 12.64 -8.64 19.19
N TYR A 608 13.07 -8.67 17.92
CA TYR A 608 14.50 -8.62 17.60
C TYR A 608 15.13 -7.27 17.96
N ASN A 609 16.45 -7.20 18.01
CA ASN A 609 17.19 -6.02 18.45
C ASN A 609 16.81 -4.74 17.66
N ALA A 610 16.26 -3.75 18.35
CA ALA A 610 15.73 -2.53 17.75
C ALA A 610 16.79 -1.71 17.01
N ASP A 611 18.00 -1.57 17.57
CA ASP A 611 19.08 -0.79 16.95
C ASP A 611 19.61 -1.47 15.69
N GLU A 612 19.68 -2.81 15.69
CA GLU A 612 20.09 -3.57 14.51
C GLU A 612 19.02 -3.42 13.40
N ILE A 613 17.73 -3.55 13.74
CA ILE A 613 16.64 -3.32 12.78
C ILE A 613 16.76 -1.93 12.13
N LEU A 614 16.92 -0.87 12.94
CA LEU A 614 17.03 0.49 12.42
C LEU A 614 18.29 0.67 11.56
N LYS A 615 19.40 0.07 11.95
CA LYS A 615 20.64 0.10 11.16
C LYS A 615 20.42 -0.56 9.80
N GLN A 616 19.92 -1.78 9.76
CA GLN A 616 19.67 -2.52 8.52
C GLN A 616 18.65 -1.80 7.61
N LEU A 617 17.61 -1.21 8.20
CA LEU A 617 16.62 -0.42 7.46
C LEU A 617 17.26 0.81 6.80
N LYS A 618 18.12 1.53 7.51
CA LYS A 618 18.86 2.68 6.95
C LYS A 618 19.83 2.27 5.85
N ASP A 619 20.59 1.22 6.06
CA ASP A 619 21.51 0.68 5.06
C ASP A 619 20.73 0.28 3.79
N ARG A 620 19.55 -0.31 3.96
CA ARG A 620 18.64 -0.64 2.83
C ARG A 620 18.12 0.58 2.09
N ILE A 621 17.68 1.60 2.79
CA ILE A 621 17.24 2.86 2.18
C ILE A 621 18.37 3.46 1.35
N GLN A 622 19.58 3.58 1.92
CA GLN A 622 20.73 4.15 1.23
C GLN A 622 21.10 3.39 -0.04
N ALA A 623 20.98 2.05 -0.03
CA ALA A 623 21.29 1.20 -1.17
C ALA A 623 20.24 1.22 -2.29
N SER A 624 19.02 1.73 -2.04
CA SER A 624 17.87 1.48 -2.93
C SER A 624 17.06 2.71 -3.28
N VAL A 625 17.33 3.86 -2.67
CA VAL A 625 16.50 5.04 -2.87
C VAL A 625 16.79 5.69 -4.23
N LEU A 626 15.72 6.04 -4.95
CA LEU A 626 15.78 6.87 -6.15
C LEU A 626 15.95 8.37 -5.78
N PRO A 627 16.41 9.21 -6.71
CA PRO A 627 16.59 10.65 -6.46
C PRO A 627 15.33 11.37 -5.93
N ASN A 628 14.15 10.89 -6.27
CA ASN A 628 12.86 11.42 -5.79
C ASN A 628 12.43 10.87 -4.41
N GLY A 629 13.24 10.01 -3.79
CA GLY A 629 12.95 9.44 -2.48
C GLY A 629 12.14 8.14 -2.48
N TRP A 630 11.78 7.59 -3.64
CA TRP A 630 11.15 6.28 -3.71
C TRP A 630 12.16 5.18 -3.38
N ILE A 631 11.83 4.33 -2.43
CA ILE A 631 12.66 3.17 -2.11
C ILE A 631 12.26 2.04 -3.05
N THR A 632 13.17 1.61 -3.90
CA THR A 632 12.93 0.49 -4.81
C THR A 632 13.97 -0.59 -4.59
N GLN A 633 13.52 -1.83 -4.56
CA GLN A 633 14.42 -2.97 -4.48
C GLN A 633 14.02 -4.03 -5.49
N SER A 634 14.98 -4.55 -6.25
CA SER A 634 14.73 -5.58 -7.26
C SER A 634 13.54 -5.28 -8.18
N GLY A 635 13.21 -3.97 -8.33
CA GLY A 635 12.08 -3.51 -9.08
C GLY A 635 10.78 -3.45 -8.30
N GLY A 636 10.82 -3.35 -6.97
CA GLY A 636 9.64 -3.12 -6.13
C GLY A 636 8.92 -1.81 -6.46
N GLY A 637 7.59 -1.87 -6.45
CA GLY A 637 6.68 -0.76 -6.74
C GLY A 637 6.05 -0.17 -5.48
N THR A 638 4.73 -0.01 -5.50
CA THR A 638 3.96 0.57 -4.38
C THR A 638 4.05 -0.25 -3.09
N GLU A 639 4.32 -1.55 -3.15
CA GLU A 639 4.48 -2.41 -1.98
C GLU A 639 5.59 -1.92 -1.04
N THR A 640 6.64 -1.30 -1.56
CA THR A 640 7.75 -0.80 -0.74
C THR A 640 7.38 0.40 0.12
N LEU A 641 6.26 1.06 -0.18
CA LEU A 641 5.79 2.25 0.56
C LEU A 641 5.40 1.94 2.03
N ALA A 642 5.09 0.69 2.34
CA ALA A 642 4.81 0.29 3.71
C ALA A 642 6.08 0.07 4.56
N ALA A 643 7.23 -0.20 3.96
CA ALA A 643 8.42 -0.69 4.66
C ALA A 643 8.83 0.17 5.86
N VAL A 644 9.08 1.45 5.65
CA VAL A 644 9.54 2.35 6.72
C VAL A 644 8.41 2.70 7.69
N PRO A 645 7.23 3.20 7.23
CA PRO A 645 6.21 3.63 8.19
C PRO A 645 5.64 2.46 9.00
N LEU A 646 5.48 1.27 8.42
CA LEU A 646 5.01 0.11 9.16
C LEU A 646 6.03 -0.35 10.21
N THR A 647 7.32 -0.43 9.84
CA THR A 647 8.39 -0.80 10.78
C THR A 647 8.42 0.14 11.98
N ILE A 648 8.41 1.45 11.74
CA ILE A 648 8.45 2.45 12.83
C ILE A 648 7.16 2.39 13.65
N ASN A 649 5.99 2.30 13.02
CA ASN A 649 4.73 2.19 13.76
C ASN A 649 4.71 0.96 14.69
N GLU A 650 5.14 -0.20 14.20
CA GLU A 650 5.21 -1.44 15.01
C GLU A 650 6.27 -1.36 16.12
N MET A 651 7.34 -0.59 15.95
CA MET A 651 8.30 -0.31 17.04
C MET A 651 7.71 0.56 18.14
N LEU A 652 6.81 1.48 17.77
CA LEU A 652 6.22 2.46 18.69
C LEU A 652 4.91 1.98 19.30
N LEU A 653 4.09 1.23 18.55
CA LEU A 653 2.75 0.81 18.96
C LEU A 653 2.40 -0.55 18.33
N GLN A 654 2.08 -1.53 19.15
CA GLN A 654 1.55 -2.83 18.71
C GLN A 654 0.20 -3.12 19.33
N SER A 655 -0.67 -3.84 18.60
CA SER A 655 -2.00 -4.25 19.07
C SER A 655 -2.53 -5.52 18.40
N TYR A 656 -1.78 -6.12 17.46
CA TYR A 656 -2.23 -7.23 16.62
C TYR A 656 -2.58 -8.53 17.37
N GLU A 657 -2.09 -8.67 18.61
CA GLU A 657 -2.41 -9.79 19.51
C GLU A 657 -3.57 -9.48 20.47
N GLY A 658 -4.34 -8.41 20.24
CA GLY A 658 -5.45 -8.00 21.10
C GLY A 658 -5.03 -7.18 22.33
N ARG A 659 -3.73 -6.90 22.48
CA ARG A 659 -3.17 -6.11 23.58
C ARG A 659 -2.41 -4.91 23.04
N VAL A 660 -2.76 -3.72 23.51
CA VAL A 660 -2.02 -2.50 23.20
C VAL A 660 -0.70 -2.48 23.96
N ARG A 661 0.40 -2.26 23.26
CA ARG A 661 1.76 -2.12 23.79
C ARG A 661 2.40 -0.88 23.20
N VAL A 662 2.87 0.04 24.05
CA VAL A 662 3.59 1.25 23.62
C VAL A 662 5.08 1.05 23.77
N PHE A 663 5.84 1.42 22.73
CA PHE A 663 7.30 1.23 22.63
C PHE A 663 7.77 -0.23 22.83
N PRO A 664 7.03 -1.25 22.31
CA PRO A 664 7.32 -2.67 22.60
C PRO A 664 8.67 -3.12 22.04
N ASN A 665 9.14 -2.48 20.97
CA ASN A 665 10.43 -2.76 20.35
C ASN A 665 11.14 -1.44 20.01
N TRP A 666 11.39 -0.62 21.03
CA TRP A 666 12.14 0.64 20.93
C TRP A 666 13.26 0.68 21.97
N ASN A 667 14.44 1.17 21.59
CA ASN A 667 15.52 1.37 22.55
C ASN A 667 15.15 2.53 23.49
N HIS A 668 14.87 2.22 24.75
CA HIS A 668 14.42 3.18 25.75
C HIS A 668 15.47 4.26 26.10
N GLN A 669 16.72 4.11 25.67
CA GLN A 669 17.73 5.17 25.79
C GLN A 669 17.54 6.28 24.74
N ARG A 670 16.70 6.08 23.75
CA ARG A 670 16.37 7.05 22.70
C ARG A 670 14.99 7.64 22.94
N ASP A 671 14.90 8.95 23.05
CA ASP A 671 13.61 9.63 23.12
C ASP A 671 12.79 9.38 21.87
N ALA A 672 11.49 9.18 22.04
CA ALA A 672 10.54 9.01 20.94
C ALA A 672 9.14 9.48 21.36
N SER A 673 8.36 9.91 20.40
CA SER A 673 6.95 10.19 20.62
C SER A 673 6.15 9.90 19.35
N PHE A 674 4.89 9.59 19.56
CA PHE A 674 3.92 9.46 18.47
C PHE A 674 2.58 10.04 18.90
N ASN A 675 1.83 10.50 17.92
CA ASN A 675 0.53 11.11 18.14
C ASN A 675 -0.50 10.48 17.20
N THR A 676 -1.61 10.04 17.78
CA THR A 676 -2.77 9.47 17.07
C THR A 676 -2.46 8.33 16.10
N LEU A 677 -1.51 7.45 16.43
CA LEU A 677 -1.39 6.17 15.75
C LEU A 677 -2.60 5.30 16.10
N ARG A 678 -3.01 4.47 15.16
CA ARG A 678 -4.21 3.63 15.29
C ARG A 678 -3.86 2.23 15.75
N ALA A 679 -4.55 1.75 16.76
CA ALA A 679 -4.49 0.39 17.28
C ALA A 679 -5.79 -0.37 16.99
N TYR A 680 -5.71 -1.70 17.00
CA TYR A 680 -6.88 -2.58 16.94
C TYR A 680 -7.82 -2.32 18.12
N GLY A 681 -9.13 -2.50 17.91
CA GLY A 681 -10.17 -2.12 18.85
C GLY A 681 -10.73 -0.71 18.61
N ALA A 682 -10.38 -0.08 17.48
CA ALA A 682 -10.75 1.30 17.14
C ALA A 682 -10.22 2.32 18.18
N PHE A 683 -8.95 2.17 18.57
CA PHE A 683 -8.28 3.07 19.47
C PHE A 683 -7.28 3.97 18.75
N LEU A 684 -7.27 5.27 19.08
CA LEU A 684 -6.22 6.20 18.68
C LEU A 684 -5.30 6.44 19.87
N VAL A 685 -4.02 6.17 19.69
CA VAL A 685 -3.05 6.15 20.79
C VAL A 685 -1.98 7.22 20.56
N SER A 686 -1.63 7.93 21.62
CA SER A 686 -0.52 8.87 21.65
C SER A 686 0.34 8.61 22.89
N SER A 687 1.66 8.67 22.74
CA SER A 687 2.57 8.45 23.84
C SER A 687 3.92 9.15 23.61
N ARG A 688 4.67 9.35 24.71
CA ARG A 688 6.02 9.90 24.70
C ARG A 688 6.92 9.10 25.62
N LEU A 689 8.07 8.70 25.09
CA LEU A 689 9.20 8.16 25.84
C LEU A 689 10.27 9.26 25.94
N SER A 690 10.74 9.57 27.14
CA SER A 690 11.84 10.52 27.34
C SER A 690 12.61 10.20 28.61
N GLY A 691 13.95 10.32 28.55
CA GLY A 691 14.84 9.98 29.67
C GLY A 691 14.66 8.53 30.13
N GLY A 692 14.44 7.57 29.20
CA GLY A 692 14.27 6.16 29.49
C GLY A 692 12.92 5.77 30.10
N LYS A 693 11.94 6.69 30.14
CA LYS A 693 10.63 6.43 30.77
C LYS A 693 9.49 6.92 29.89
N VAL A 694 8.44 6.13 29.82
CA VAL A 694 7.17 6.55 29.22
C VAL A 694 6.58 7.65 30.10
N GLN A 695 6.26 8.79 29.50
CA GLN A 695 5.76 9.96 30.22
C GLN A 695 4.24 9.86 30.43
N TYR A 696 3.53 9.41 29.43
CA TYR A 696 2.08 9.22 29.43
C TYR A 696 1.66 8.26 28.30
N VAL A 697 0.44 7.73 28.41
CA VAL A 697 -0.27 7.11 27.31
C VAL A 697 -1.67 7.74 27.23
N THR A 698 -2.01 8.31 26.10
CA THR A 698 -3.37 8.82 25.82
C THR A 698 -4.05 7.90 24.82
N ILE A 699 -5.28 7.49 25.10
CA ILE A 699 -6.07 6.57 24.26
C ILE A 699 -7.44 7.19 24.05
N HIS A 700 -7.79 7.43 22.79
CA HIS A 700 -9.15 7.79 22.40
C HIS A 700 -9.86 6.57 21.87
N SER A 701 -10.98 6.18 22.49
CA SER A 701 -11.79 5.04 22.10
C SER A 701 -12.92 5.49 21.17
N GLU A 702 -12.84 5.17 19.90
CA GLU A 702 -13.88 5.57 18.93
C GLU A 702 -15.18 4.75 19.08
N LYS A 703 -15.07 3.48 19.47
CA LYS A 703 -16.21 2.51 19.48
C LYS A 703 -16.58 1.98 20.88
N GLY A 704 -15.86 2.38 21.95
CA GLY A 704 -16.17 1.94 23.30
C GLY A 704 -15.88 0.47 23.57
N ARG A 705 -14.87 -0.08 22.92
CA ARG A 705 -14.47 -1.48 23.11
C ARG A 705 -13.64 -1.64 24.38
N ASP A 706 -13.61 -2.86 24.91
CA ASP A 706 -12.72 -3.21 26.01
C ASP A 706 -11.26 -3.06 25.56
N LEU A 707 -10.50 -2.33 26.35
CA LEU A 707 -9.08 -2.10 26.13
C LEU A 707 -8.26 -3.05 26.99
N GLU A 708 -7.44 -3.89 26.36
CA GLU A 708 -6.35 -4.56 27.06
C GLU A 708 -5.03 -3.85 26.73
N ILE A 709 -4.31 -3.40 27.76
CA ILE A 709 -3.06 -2.65 27.61
C ILE A 709 -1.99 -3.18 28.56
N GLU A 710 -0.78 -3.36 28.03
CA GLU A 710 0.40 -3.64 28.84
C GLU A 710 0.83 -2.39 29.58
N ASN A 711 1.15 -2.54 30.87
CA ASN A 711 1.61 -1.44 31.71
C ASN A 711 3.04 -1.01 31.31
N PRO A 712 3.24 0.14 30.67
CA PRO A 712 4.56 0.54 30.19
C PRO A 712 5.51 0.97 31.31
N TRP A 713 5.03 1.05 32.53
CA TRP A 713 5.82 1.32 33.74
C TRP A 713 6.09 0.07 34.59
N GLY A 714 5.87 -1.12 34.02
CA GLY A 714 6.06 -2.41 34.70
C GLY A 714 4.94 -2.69 35.70
N GLU A 715 5.27 -2.85 36.99
CA GLU A 715 4.27 -3.10 38.05
C GLU A 715 3.91 -1.85 38.85
N LYS A 716 4.40 -0.67 38.43
CA LYS A 716 4.08 0.57 39.12
C LYS A 716 2.58 0.89 39.00
N PRO A 717 2.00 1.50 40.07
CA PRO A 717 0.65 1.99 39.99
C PRO A 717 0.48 3.02 38.87
N VAL A 718 -0.69 3.01 38.25
CA VAL A 718 -1.07 3.90 37.16
C VAL A 718 -2.37 4.60 37.48
N VAL A 719 -2.36 5.92 37.40
CA VAL A 719 -3.58 6.73 37.46
C VAL A 719 -4.21 6.82 36.07
N VAL A 720 -5.47 6.48 35.99
CA VAL A 720 -6.30 6.65 34.79
C VAL A 720 -7.16 7.87 34.96
N GLN A 721 -7.01 8.82 34.07
CA GLN A 721 -7.90 9.98 33.95
C GLN A 721 -8.87 9.72 32.78
N ARG A 722 -10.16 9.93 33.04
CA ARG A 722 -11.22 9.80 32.01
C ARG A 722 -11.72 11.20 31.66
N ASN A 723 -11.58 11.60 30.38
CA ASN A 723 -11.95 12.93 29.90
C ASN A 723 -11.39 14.06 30.81
N GLY A 724 -10.13 13.93 31.22
CA GLY A 724 -9.40 14.92 32.02
C GLY A 724 -9.64 14.87 33.54
N LYS A 725 -10.45 13.93 34.04
CA LYS A 725 -10.67 13.75 35.48
C LYS A 725 -10.06 12.45 35.97
N ALA A 726 -9.33 12.47 37.08
CA ALA A 726 -8.82 11.27 37.72
C ALA A 726 -10.00 10.38 38.15
N ALA A 727 -9.97 9.11 37.73
CA ALA A 727 -11.09 8.20 37.92
C ALA A 727 -10.72 6.95 38.74
N GLU A 728 -9.54 6.39 38.49
CA GLU A 728 -9.14 5.12 39.10
C GLU A 728 -7.62 4.99 39.15
N SER A 729 -7.13 4.08 40.01
CA SER A 729 -5.73 3.67 40.05
C SER A 729 -5.65 2.17 39.81
N LEU A 730 -4.82 1.77 38.86
CA LEU A 730 -4.63 0.37 38.47
C LEU A 730 -3.24 -0.11 38.87
N LYS A 731 -3.11 -1.40 39.19
CA LYS A 731 -1.84 -2.08 39.51
C LYS A 731 -1.73 -3.36 38.71
N GLY A 732 -0.52 -3.73 38.32
CA GLY A 732 -0.23 -4.97 37.61
C GLY A 732 0.48 -4.74 36.28
N LYS A 733 0.81 -5.83 35.61
CA LYS A 733 1.52 -5.83 34.32
C LYS A 733 0.61 -5.55 33.12
N VAL A 734 -0.67 -5.85 33.25
CA VAL A 734 -1.67 -5.71 32.18
C VAL A 734 -2.95 -5.17 32.80
N PHE A 735 -3.58 -4.22 32.13
CA PHE A 735 -4.86 -3.65 32.53
C PHE A 735 -5.94 -4.04 31.52
N ARG A 736 -7.16 -4.32 32.02
CA ARG A 736 -8.39 -4.40 31.24
C ARG A 736 -9.29 -3.27 31.64
N ILE A 737 -9.58 -2.38 30.72
CA ILE A 737 -10.31 -1.14 30.95
C ILE A 737 -11.53 -1.12 30.03
N GLN A 738 -12.73 -1.08 30.61
CA GLN A 738 -13.94 -0.83 29.83
C GLN A 738 -13.97 0.63 29.37
N THR A 739 -14.15 0.86 28.08
CA THR A 739 -14.22 2.20 27.51
C THR A 739 -15.63 2.52 27.02
N LYS A 740 -15.87 3.79 26.71
CA LYS A 740 -17.09 4.27 26.07
C LYS A 740 -16.79 4.89 24.71
N PRO A 741 -17.74 4.88 23.76
CA PRO A 741 -17.56 5.58 22.49
C PRO A 741 -17.24 7.07 22.69
N GLY A 742 -16.18 7.56 22.03
CA GLY A 742 -15.71 8.95 22.13
C GLY A 742 -14.97 9.29 23.41
N GLU A 743 -14.69 8.32 24.29
CA GLU A 743 -13.97 8.54 25.55
C GLU A 743 -12.47 8.65 25.31
N THR A 744 -11.84 9.56 26.08
CA THR A 744 -10.39 9.70 26.11
C THR A 744 -9.84 9.34 27.49
N LEU A 745 -8.94 8.36 27.50
CA LEU A 745 -8.18 7.94 28.67
C LEU A 745 -6.80 8.56 28.63
N HIS A 746 -6.33 9.04 29.80
CA HIS A 746 -4.96 9.50 29.96
C HIS A 746 -4.33 8.75 31.15
N LEU A 747 -3.29 7.96 30.87
CA LEU A 747 -2.60 7.09 31.81
C LEU A 747 -1.25 7.67 32.15
N VAL A 748 -0.95 7.75 33.43
CA VAL A 748 0.36 8.19 33.97
C VAL A 748 0.77 7.34 35.17
N ALA A 749 2.09 7.13 35.33
CA ALA A 749 2.59 6.45 36.52
C ALA A 749 2.29 7.26 37.78
N GLY A 750 1.81 6.65 38.82
CA GLY A 750 1.54 7.29 40.13
C GLY A 750 0.38 6.68 40.87
N ASN A 751 0.12 7.17 42.06
CA ASN A 751 -1.06 6.87 42.87
C ASN A 751 -2.03 8.06 42.85
N LEU A 752 -3.32 7.78 42.96
CA LEU A 752 -4.30 8.82 43.28
C LEU A 752 -3.91 9.42 44.68
N LEU A 753 -3.61 10.69 44.71
CA LEU A 753 -3.55 11.43 45.94
C LEU A 753 -5.00 11.80 46.32
N TYR A 754 -5.52 11.23 47.38
CA TYR A 754 -6.83 11.52 47.95
C TYR A 754 -6.79 12.86 48.66
#